data_ad1f683263f744253903ab4f3d96c892
#
_entry.id   ad1f683263f744253903ab4f3d96c892
#
_cell.length_a   1.000
_cell.length_b   1.000
_cell.length_c   1.000
_cell.angle_alpha   90.00
_cell.angle_beta   90.00
_cell.angle_gamma   90.00
#
_symmetry.space_group_name_H-M   'P 1'
#
loop_
_entity.id
_entity.type
_entity.pdbx_description
1 polymer ?
#
loop_
_entity_poly.entity_id
_entity_poly.type
_entity_poly.pdbx_seq_one_letter_code
_entity_poly.pdbx_strand_id
1 'polypeptide(L)'
;MLMEKQKFFVAILSYIKPIGYVILPYSCFRENDAFITVHERLTALNINNYPEIGTAETEICNLGESYSNKALIKQFSKTKQTPKEFFAHLDKKFLDEMIRPFIERKLAKIIDLLLEHNISFYNGNDNTNLYPGDELFIEKESPTATLKFVRTAEGTQYKLRAFHADGEIVLNNFSHKVLVNEPCWFVTGNKVLRFDENISGKLLSPFRNKEFVAIPKRMEHQYFSTFIRKIANRCQIEAEGFQVNDLMLEPEAILSLEMGWQGRIVLVLSFKYGDKVLLANHPQTTFTTLLADENGFVFNRFKRNTAWEAAQIAFLKSRGLKQVEATFLLNTNEGTIYKGYQMVEWLTTNRSDLALRLFSIKQPENIKYLLEVPVLTLVTQTGMDWFDLYGTVILKDLEIPFIKFKYHIINNIKEYELPTGEIVVLPDEWFSRFQDLMINATQHNNAFRIRKHHFNLLTEIQIPEIEKLVGSLTTPQAVDLPALENVSLREYQLGGFYWLHSLRQNGFGGILADDMGLGKTLQTIALLASLYPKRELPPTDFTPAKNSNATTFQLDLFAEEVTNPLPITQSTPQATQDRFPTSLIVLPASLIHNWLNEFARFAPWLGIYTHVGLGRTASISAIKQHDIVLTTYGTMRNDIEMLLPFTFGYIILDESQTIKNPTSKATQAVFRLNSQHRLVLTGTPIQNSLSDIWSQFNFLNPEILGTHTHFMKMYAIPLAKNHEDRAADRLKNLINPFILRRTKEEVAPELPPITESVVYCGMTEAQQSHYETEKSKVRNLIIENFKLDDRKATSVLVLRALTILRQLANHPRMLENGSEAGSGKFLEVTEKLETALSGNHKVLIFSSFVKHLKLIEEFCAKKAIKYALLTGSTTKREQVINSFKNKKEIQLFLISLKTGGVGLNLTEADYVFILDPWWNPAAEMQALNRAHRIGQDKNVFVYRFITSETVEEKIVKLQETKKNLADLFVPSDSSIAGMTKEEIMGIFE
;
A
#
# COMPACT_ATOMS: atom_id res chain seq x y z
N MET A 1 38.65 46.65 -59.42
CA MET A 1 37.81 45.92 -58.41
C MET A 1 37.72 44.50 -58.98
N LEU A 2 38.55 43.57 -58.53
CA LEU A 2 38.48 42.19 -58.87
C LEU A 2 37.20 41.65 -58.22
N MET A 3 36.20 41.21 -59.05
CA MET A 3 35.07 40.47 -58.56
C MET A 3 35.60 39.21 -57.82
N GLU A 4 35.43 39.14 -56.50
CA GLU A 4 35.64 37.92 -55.76
C GLU A 4 34.81 36.79 -56.47
N LYS A 5 35.50 35.81 -56.98
CA LYS A 5 34.85 34.62 -57.62
C LYS A 5 34.06 33.90 -56.50
N GLN A 6 32.79 33.73 -56.71
CA GLN A 6 31.90 32.96 -55.76
C GLN A 6 32.43 31.54 -55.65
N LYS A 7 32.80 31.19 -54.41
CA LYS A 7 33.31 29.84 -54.09
C LYS A 7 32.14 28.97 -53.67
N PHE A 8 32.15 27.70 -54.02
CA PHE A 8 31.11 26.73 -53.67
C PHE A 8 31.75 25.36 -53.35
N PHE A 9 31.00 24.53 -52.63
CA PHE A 9 31.39 23.23 -52.16
C PHE A 9 31.24 22.19 -53.28
N VAL A 10 32.21 21.27 -53.39
CA VAL A 10 32.20 20.13 -54.30
C VAL A 10 32.83 18.93 -53.60
N ALA A 11 32.16 17.77 -53.69
CA ALA A 11 32.73 16.48 -53.31
C ALA A 11 33.47 15.83 -54.49
N ILE A 12 34.68 15.33 -54.30
CA ILE A 12 35.49 14.73 -55.33
C ILE A 12 35.87 13.30 -54.95
N LEU A 13 35.55 12.32 -55.82
CA LEU A 13 35.99 10.95 -55.71
C LEU A 13 37.48 10.84 -56.07
N SER A 14 38.30 10.42 -55.15
CA SER A 14 39.78 10.31 -55.30
C SER A 14 40.26 8.89 -54.98
N TYR A 15 41.31 8.45 -55.59
CA TYR A 15 41.98 7.17 -55.30
C TYR A 15 43.28 7.39 -54.55
N ILE A 16 43.36 6.91 -53.33
CA ILE A 16 44.58 7.06 -52.48
C ILE A 16 45.17 5.70 -52.13
N LYS A 17 46.38 5.43 -52.57
CA LYS A 17 47.13 4.21 -52.17
C LYS A 17 47.58 4.31 -50.71
N PRO A 18 47.44 3.24 -49.85
CA PRO A 18 46.84 1.93 -50.15
C PRO A 18 45.39 1.84 -49.81
N ILE A 19 44.74 2.92 -49.28
CA ILE A 19 43.41 2.89 -48.70
C ILE A 19 42.25 2.81 -49.69
N GLY A 20 42.50 3.01 -50.97
CA GLY A 20 41.53 2.86 -52.06
C GLY A 20 40.76 4.14 -52.39
N TYR A 21 39.49 4.00 -52.88
CA TYR A 21 38.61 5.13 -53.17
C TYR A 21 38.15 5.83 -51.94
N VAL A 22 38.16 7.16 -51.92
CA VAL A 22 37.71 8.05 -50.88
C VAL A 22 37.00 9.28 -51.48
N ILE A 23 36.14 9.91 -50.74
CA ILE A 23 35.45 11.14 -51.17
C ILE A 23 36.04 12.31 -50.37
N LEU A 24 36.58 13.28 -51.06
CA LEU A 24 37.24 14.43 -50.45
C LEU A 24 36.48 15.72 -50.79
N PRO A 25 36.23 16.58 -49.75
CA PRO A 25 35.58 17.86 -49.95
C PRO A 25 36.56 18.94 -50.43
N TYR A 26 36.14 19.75 -51.38
CA TYR A 26 36.89 20.86 -51.89
C TYR A 26 36.07 22.12 -52.02
N SER A 27 36.71 23.27 -51.90
CA SER A 27 36.20 24.57 -52.33
C SER A 27 36.61 24.79 -53.77
N CYS A 28 35.62 25.14 -54.61
CA CYS A 28 35.83 25.35 -56.03
C CYS A 28 35.23 26.69 -56.47
N PHE A 29 35.64 27.20 -57.64
CA PHE A 29 35.04 28.35 -58.27
C PHE A 29 34.87 28.11 -59.76
N ARG A 30 33.81 28.69 -60.36
CA ARG A 30 33.52 28.60 -61.81
C ARG A 30 34.18 29.76 -62.49
N GLU A 31 35.09 29.51 -63.47
CA GLU A 31 35.71 30.54 -64.26
C GLU A 31 34.91 30.85 -65.52
N ASN A 32 34.30 29.80 -66.12
CA ASN A 32 33.46 29.83 -67.31
C ASN A 32 32.53 28.62 -67.32
N ASP A 33 31.62 28.50 -68.27
CA ASP A 33 30.73 27.36 -68.36
C ASP A 33 31.39 26.04 -68.81
N ALA A 34 32.70 26.05 -69.14
CA ALA A 34 33.42 24.94 -69.65
C ALA A 34 34.03 24.02 -68.57
N PHE A 35 34.45 24.59 -67.43
CA PHE A 35 35.06 23.85 -66.35
C PHE A 35 34.98 24.58 -65.02
N ILE A 36 35.14 23.78 -63.95
CA ILE A 36 35.22 24.24 -62.54
C ILE A 36 36.66 24.09 -62.04
N THR A 37 37.26 25.15 -61.48
CA THR A 37 38.62 25.13 -60.94
C THR A 37 38.61 24.76 -59.47
N VAL A 38 39.38 23.75 -59.11
CA VAL A 38 39.58 23.31 -57.73
C VAL A 38 40.49 24.28 -56.99
N HIS A 39 40.00 24.88 -55.89
CA HIS A 39 40.77 25.88 -55.16
C HIS A 39 41.60 25.25 -54.03
N GLU A 40 40.91 24.73 -52.96
CA GLU A 40 41.60 24.07 -51.92
C GLU A 40 40.75 22.95 -51.29
N ARG A 41 41.41 22.00 -50.63
CA ARG A 41 40.75 20.95 -49.92
C ARG A 41 40.14 21.52 -48.64
N LEU A 42 38.87 21.23 -48.39
CA LEU A 42 38.17 21.61 -47.16
C LEU A 42 38.45 20.57 -46.07
N THR A 43 38.64 21.06 -44.85
CA THR A 43 38.92 20.27 -43.67
C THR A 43 38.12 20.86 -42.49
N ALA A 44 37.99 20.13 -41.40
CA ALA A 44 37.35 20.65 -40.18
C ALA A 44 38.06 21.92 -39.60
N LEU A 45 39.28 22.19 -40.02
CA LEU A 45 40.07 23.36 -39.53
C LEU A 45 39.82 24.61 -40.36
N ASN A 46 39.62 24.49 -41.70
CA ASN A 46 39.51 25.66 -42.56
C ASN A 46 38.07 25.94 -43.05
N ILE A 47 37.12 25.04 -42.76
CA ILE A 47 35.71 25.19 -43.19
C ILE A 47 35.05 26.47 -42.63
N ASN A 48 35.45 26.87 -41.44
CA ASN A 48 34.93 28.12 -40.83
C ASN A 48 35.29 29.39 -41.61
N ASN A 49 36.25 29.31 -42.53
CA ASN A 49 36.59 30.41 -43.42
C ASN A 49 35.62 30.58 -44.62
N TYR A 50 34.62 29.69 -44.71
CA TYR A 50 33.65 29.63 -45.80
C TYR A 50 32.21 29.70 -45.20
N PRO A 51 31.72 30.90 -44.88
CA PRO A 51 30.40 31.08 -44.24
C PRO A 51 29.20 30.64 -45.12
N GLU A 52 29.41 30.40 -46.38
CA GLU A 52 28.37 29.94 -47.31
C GLU A 52 28.13 28.42 -47.27
N ILE A 53 28.97 27.67 -46.53
CA ILE A 53 28.89 26.19 -46.41
C ILE A 53 27.86 25.82 -45.36
N GLY A 54 26.92 24.94 -45.71
CA GLY A 54 25.86 24.45 -44.84
C GLY A 54 26.29 23.37 -43.82
N THR A 55 25.32 22.92 -43.05
CA THR A 55 25.55 21.88 -42.00
C THR A 55 25.91 20.51 -42.60
N ALA A 56 25.31 20.15 -43.73
CA ALA A 56 25.57 18.88 -44.40
C ALA A 56 27.00 18.81 -44.95
N GLU A 57 27.44 19.88 -45.60
CA GLU A 57 28.81 19.99 -46.14
C GLU A 57 29.85 19.98 -45.00
N THR A 58 29.51 20.60 -43.85
CA THR A 58 30.35 20.56 -42.65
C THR A 58 30.49 19.14 -42.13
N GLU A 59 29.39 18.37 -42.11
CA GLU A 59 29.42 16.96 -41.72
C GLU A 59 30.24 16.12 -42.67
N ILE A 60 30.14 16.36 -43.99
CA ILE A 60 30.96 15.69 -44.99
C ILE A 60 32.45 15.98 -44.77
N CYS A 61 32.84 17.20 -44.43
CA CYS A 61 34.22 17.53 -44.08
C CYS A 61 34.72 16.77 -42.86
N ASN A 62 33.90 16.69 -41.78
CA ASN A 62 34.23 15.96 -40.57
C ASN A 62 34.39 14.44 -40.86
N LEU A 63 33.50 13.87 -41.68
CA LEU A 63 33.57 12.47 -42.07
C LEU A 63 34.82 12.23 -42.92
N GLY A 64 35.15 13.13 -43.84
CA GLY A 64 36.33 13.09 -44.69
C GLY A 64 37.64 13.20 -43.93
N GLU A 65 37.67 13.96 -42.83
CA GLU A 65 38.83 14.06 -41.95
C GLU A 65 39.10 12.76 -41.16
N SER A 66 38.05 11.99 -40.89
CA SER A 66 38.13 10.74 -40.10
C SER A 66 39.01 9.65 -40.78
N TYR A 67 39.24 9.72 -42.07
CA TYR A 67 40.16 8.84 -42.81
C TYR A 67 41.40 9.57 -43.33
N SER A 68 41.71 10.75 -42.82
CA SER A 68 43.03 11.38 -43.01
C SER A 68 44.15 10.50 -42.47
N ASN A 69 45.31 10.63 -42.99
CA ASN A 69 46.49 9.86 -42.54
C ASN A 69 46.69 9.99 -40.99
N LYS A 70 46.52 11.18 -40.45
CA LYS A 70 46.63 11.44 -39.00
C LYS A 70 45.52 10.70 -38.20
N ALA A 71 44.29 10.72 -38.71
CA ALA A 71 43.16 10.09 -38.02
C ALA A 71 43.29 8.56 -38.04
N LEU A 72 43.68 7.98 -39.20
CA LEU A 72 43.87 6.52 -39.34
C LEU A 72 45.02 6.03 -38.42
N ILE A 73 46.14 6.76 -38.34
CA ILE A 73 47.25 6.40 -37.45
C ILE A 73 46.78 6.46 -35.98
N LYS A 74 46.05 7.53 -35.60
CA LYS A 74 45.54 7.69 -34.26
C LYS A 74 44.55 6.56 -33.87
N GLN A 75 43.75 6.09 -34.86
CA GLN A 75 42.71 5.09 -34.61
C GLN A 75 43.27 3.65 -34.58
N PHE A 76 44.26 3.34 -35.45
CA PHE A 76 44.70 1.98 -35.69
C PHE A 76 46.15 1.68 -35.29
N SER A 77 46.94 2.68 -34.90
CA SER A 77 48.32 2.48 -34.40
C SER A 77 48.36 2.68 -32.88
N LYS A 78 49.08 1.78 -32.19
CA LYS A 78 49.35 1.91 -30.73
C LYS A 78 50.64 2.73 -30.45
N THR A 79 51.44 3.01 -31.50
CA THR A 79 52.71 3.72 -31.39
C THR A 79 52.71 4.97 -32.26
N LYS A 80 53.51 5.99 -31.88
CA LYS A 80 53.70 7.18 -32.74
C LYS A 80 54.50 6.79 -33.96
N GLN A 81 53.90 6.83 -35.13
CA GLN A 81 54.52 6.50 -36.42
C GLN A 81 54.27 7.63 -37.42
N THR A 82 55.19 7.80 -38.36
CA THR A 82 54.94 8.66 -39.53
C THR A 82 53.98 7.97 -40.49
N PRO A 83 53.24 8.70 -41.32
CA PRO A 83 52.36 8.09 -42.33
C PRO A 83 53.09 7.09 -43.29
N LYS A 84 54.31 7.36 -43.64
CA LYS A 84 55.13 6.45 -44.50
C LYS A 84 55.42 5.13 -43.80
N GLU A 85 55.81 5.18 -42.52
CA GLU A 85 56.11 3.98 -41.73
C GLU A 85 54.83 3.17 -41.43
N PHE A 86 53.72 3.82 -41.11
CA PHE A 86 52.48 3.15 -40.88
C PHE A 86 51.98 2.34 -42.08
N PHE A 87 51.95 2.97 -43.25
CA PHE A 87 51.48 2.30 -44.47
C PHE A 87 52.51 1.33 -45.07
N ALA A 88 53.81 1.49 -44.82
CA ALA A 88 54.85 0.56 -45.30
C ALA A 88 54.79 -0.81 -44.58
N HIS A 89 54.38 -0.83 -43.32
CA HIS A 89 54.31 -2.05 -42.51
C HIS A 89 52.91 -2.58 -42.34
N LEU A 90 51.91 -2.04 -43.08
CA LEU A 90 50.52 -2.42 -42.97
C LEU A 90 50.30 -3.77 -43.63
N ASP A 91 49.87 -4.79 -42.86
CA ASP A 91 49.44 -6.06 -43.40
C ASP A 91 48.19 -5.90 -44.27
N LYS A 92 48.18 -6.50 -45.42
CA LYS A 92 47.08 -6.44 -46.38
C LYS A 92 45.76 -6.96 -45.75
N LYS A 93 45.84 -8.00 -44.94
CA LYS A 93 44.65 -8.56 -44.23
C LYS A 93 44.09 -7.55 -43.24
N PHE A 94 44.95 -6.87 -42.51
CA PHE A 94 44.51 -5.83 -41.56
C PHE A 94 43.90 -4.61 -42.27
N LEU A 95 44.48 -4.24 -43.42
CA LEU A 95 43.90 -3.19 -44.26
C LEU A 95 42.50 -3.56 -44.73
N ASP A 96 42.30 -4.77 -45.27
CA ASP A 96 41.05 -5.23 -45.88
C ASP A 96 39.95 -5.56 -44.81
N GLU A 97 40.35 -6.04 -43.65
CA GLU A 97 39.39 -6.47 -42.61
C GLU A 97 39.06 -5.37 -41.55
N MET A 98 39.97 -4.41 -41.36
CA MET A 98 39.79 -3.40 -40.30
C MET A 98 39.70 -1.96 -40.82
N ILE A 99 40.69 -1.52 -41.60
CA ILE A 99 40.77 -0.12 -42.03
C ILE A 99 39.77 0.18 -43.12
N ARG A 100 39.70 -0.67 -44.16
CA ARG A 100 38.80 -0.46 -45.30
C ARG A 100 37.32 -0.45 -44.90
N PRO A 101 36.82 -1.38 -44.08
CA PRO A 101 35.43 -1.31 -43.59
C PRO A 101 35.13 -0.08 -42.74
N PHE A 102 36.13 0.44 -41.98
CA PHE A 102 35.96 1.69 -41.25
C PHE A 102 35.77 2.87 -42.21
N ILE A 103 36.59 2.98 -43.23
CA ILE A 103 36.49 4.02 -44.28
C ILE A 103 35.16 3.89 -45.04
N GLU A 104 34.79 2.69 -45.45
CA GLU A 104 33.56 2.42 -46.20
C GLU A 104 32.29 2.84 -45.45
N ARG A 105 32.24 2.64 -44.12
CA ARG A 105 31.11 3.14 -43.30
C ARG A 105 31.00 4.67 -43.30
N LYS A 106 32.14 5.38 -43.43
CA LYS A 106 32.13 6.84 -43.56
C LYS A 106 31.75 7.29 -44.95
N LEU A 107 32.23 6.57 -45.97
CA LEU A 107 31.88 6.84 -47.35
C LEU A 107 30.40 6.64 -47.64
N ALA A 108 29.80 5.57 -47.10
CA ALA A 108 28.35 5.35 -47.22
C ALA A 108 27.55 6.53 -46.71
N LYS A 109 27.89 7.04 -45.51
CA LYS A 109 27.22 8.21 -44.93
C LYS A 109 27.43 9.47 -45.79
N ILE A 110 28.64 9.67 -46.33
CA ILE A 110 28.90 10.82 -47.23
C ILE A 110 28.02 10.71 -48.45
N ILE A 111 27.91 9.53 -49.10
CA ILE A 111 27.09 9.33 -50.28
C ILE A 111 25.60 9.61 -49.98
N ASP A 112 25.12 9.14 -48.84
CA ASP A 112 23.74 9.42 -48.39
C ASP A 112 23.51 10.92 -48.24
N LEU A 113 24.42 11.68 -47.60
CA LEU A 113 24.34 13.13 -47.45
C LEU A 113 24.41 13.88 -48.81
N LEU A 114 25.27 13.42 -49.75
CA LEU A 114 25.33 13.97 -51.10
C LEU A 114 23.99 13.82 -51.81
N LEU A 115 23.34 12.67 -51.66
CA LEU A 115 22.04 12.38 -52.28
C LEU A 115 20.91 13.17 -51.64
N GLU A 116 20.86 13.24 -50.30
CA GLU A 116 19.79 13.96 -49.57
C GLU A 116 19.81 15.47 -49.81
N HIS A 117 21.01 16.06 -49.89
CA HIS A 117 21.18 17.49 -50.06
C HIS A 117 21.53 17.95 -51.47
N ASN A 118 21.48 17.03 -52.41
CA ASN A 118 21.79 17.30 -53.83
C ASN A 118 23.11 18.06 -54.07
N ILE A 119 24.15 17.61 -53.35
CA ILE A 119 25.48 18.24 -53.40
C ILE A 119 26.24 17.72 -54.62
N SER A 120 26.90 18.61 -55.35
CA SER A 120 27.69 18.28 -56.57
C SER A 120 28.84 17.31 -56.29
N PHE A 121 28.90 16.23 -57.01
CA PHE A 121 29.85 15.14 -56.84
C PHE A 121 30.57 14.88 -58.17
N TYR A 122 31.90 14.85 -58.15
CA TYR A 122 32.73 14.68 -59.34
C TYR A 122 33.74 13.53 -59.20
N ASN A 123 34.08 12.94 -60.34
CA ASN A 123 35.19 11.97 -60.44
C ASN A 123 36.53 12.72 -60.57
N GLY A 124 37.40 12.59 -59.54
CA GLY A 124 38.70 13.27 -59.55
C GLY A 124 39.68 12.60 -60.48
N ASN A 125 40.16 13.38 -61.43
CA ASN A 125 41.40 13.09 -62.19
C ASN A 125 42.49 13.97 -61.58
N ASP A 126 43.75 13.64 -61.81
CA ASP A 126 44.93 14.39 -61.36
C ASP A 126 44.99 15.87 -61.85
N ASN A 127 43.92 16.38 -62.42
CA ASN A 127 43.80 17.72 -62.97
C ASN A 127 43.22 18.68 -61.94
N THR A 128 43.64 19.96 -62.02
CA THR A 128 43.10 21.07 -61.19
C THR A 128 41.72 21.54 -61.62
N ASN A 129 41.24 21.09 -62.79
CA ASN A 129 39.99 21.45 -63.38
C ASN A 129 39.02 20.26 -63.48
N LEU A 130 37.75 20.49 -63.18
CA LEU A 130 36.65 19.49 -63.28
C LEU A 130 35.77 19.88 -64.51
N TYR A 131 35.51 18.93 -65.37
CA TYR A 131 34.68 19.12 -66.55
C TYR A 131 33.26 18.59 -66.35
N PRO A 132 32.22 19.04 -67.06
CA PRO A 132 30.87 18.52 -66.95
C PRO A 132 30.78 16.99 -67.14
N GLY A 133 31.67 16.39 -67.91
CA GLY A 133 31.76 14.93 -68.11
C GLY A 133 32.28 14.16 -66.88
N ASP A 134 32.89 14.86 -65.91
CA ASP A 134 33.42 14.26 -64.69
C ASP A 134 32.36 14.22 -63.59
N GLU A 135 31.18 14.84 -63.78
CA GLU A 135 30.08 14.86 -62.78
C GLU A 135 29.49 13.47 -62.60
N LEU A 136 29.32 13.09 -61.34
CA LEU A 136 28.78 11.80 -60.94
C LEU A 136 27.36 12.01 -60.38
N PHE A 137 26.39 11.28 -60.91
CA PHE A 137 25.00 11.33 -60.54
C PHE A 137 24.66 10.12 -59.68
N ILE A 138 24.17 10.38 -58.46
CA ILE A 138 23.76 9.34 -57.50
C ILE A 138 22.33 8.97 -57.81
N GLU A 139 22.09 7.75 -58.26
CA GLU A 139 20.77 7.24 -58.59
C GLU A 139 20.05 6.72 -57.36
N LYS A 140 18.74 7.02 -57.27
CA LYS A 140 17.89 6.56 -56.15
C LYS A 140 17.43 5.11 -56.29
N GLU A 141 17.26 4.68 -57.52
CA GLU A 141 16.81 3.32 -57.83
C GLU A 141 17.99 2.35 -57.81
N SER A 142 17.79 1.24 -57.09
CA SER A 142 18.78 0.17 -56.99
C SER A 142 18.70 -0.74 -58.18
N PRO A 143 19.83 -1.09 -58.82
CA PRO A 143 19.86 -2.10 -59.88
C PRO A 143 19.53 -3.50 -59.33
N THR A 144 18.85 -4.31 -60.10
CA THR A 144 18.64 -5.73 -59.81
C THR A 144 19.83 -6.56 -60.32
N ALA A 145 20.24 -7.52 -59.48
CA ALA A 145 21.36 -8.40 -59.90
C ALA A 145 20.89 -9.86 -59.97
N THR A 146 21.30 -10.52 -61.06
CA THR A 146 21.01 -11.93 -61.31
C THR A 146 22.31 -12.66 -61.59
N LEU A 147 22.54 -13.80 -60.97
CA LEU A 147 23.63 -14.70 -61.26
C LEU A 147 23.15 -15.76 -62.22
N LYS A 148 23.69 -15.77 -63.45
CA LYS A 148 23.42 -16.82 -64.44
C LYS A 148 24.48 -17.91 -64.38
N PHE A 149 24.05 -19.13 -64.05
CA PHE A 149 24.88 -20.32 -64.01
C PHE A 149 24.59 -21.20 -65.22
N VAL A 150 25.63 -21.71 -65.85
CA VAL A 150 25.52 -22.67 -66.97
C VAL A 150 26.42 -23.85 -66.64
N ARG A 151 25.84 -25.01 -66.43
CA ARG A 151 26.56 -26.25 -66.14
C ARG A 151 26.86 -27.01 -67.50
N THR A 152 28.11 -27.30 -67.74
CA THR A 152 28.59 -28.04 -68.93
C THR A 152 29.25 -29.35 -68.48
N ALA A 153 29.69 -30.16 -69.44
CA ALA A 153 30.42 -31.39 -69.14
C ALA A 153 31.77 -31.17 -68.46
N GLU A 154 32.41 -30.00 -68.65
CA GLU A 154 33.72 -29.66 -68.08
C GLU A 154 33.62 -28.98 -66.71
N GLY A 155 32.44 -28.49 -66.31
CA GLY A 155 32.17 -27.81 -65.05
C GLY A 155 31.05 -26.73 -65.12
N THR A 156 30.94 -25.88 -64.16
CA THR A 156 29.94 -24.82 -64.13
C THR A 156 30.55 -23.44 -64.32
N GLN A 157 29.99 -22.66 -65.24
CA GLN A 157 30.37 -21.26 -65.44
C GLN A 157 29.28 -20.38 -64.89
N TYR A 158 29.65 -19.22 -64.25
CA TYR A 158 28.68 -18.23 -63.84
C TYR A 158 29.12 -16.81 -64.17
N LYS A 159 28.11 -15.96 -64.48
CA LYS A 159 28.29 -14.53 -64.67
C LYS A 159 27.26 -13.75 -63.87
N LEU A 160 27.66 -12.55 -63.44
CA LEU A 160 26.78 -11.58 -62.79
C LEU A 160 26.20 -10.65 -63.83
N ARG A 161 24.91 -10.55 -63.93
CA ARG A 161 24.16 -9.58 -64.69
C ARG A 161 23.49 -8.60 -63.79
N ALA A 162 23.59 -7.31 -64.09
CA ALA A 162 22.92 -6.26 -63.36
C ALA A 162 22.06 -5.46 -64.34
N PHE A 163 20.84 -5.15 -63.89
CA PHE A 163 19.88 -4.40 -64.70
C PHE A 163 19.41 -3.15 -63.90
N HIS A 164 19.43 -2.00 -64.59
CA HIS A 164 18.87 -0.75 -64.13
C HIS A 164 17.84 -0.26 -65.16
N ALA A 165 17.12 0.80 -64.85
CA ALA A 165 16.06 1.36 -65.71
C ALA A 165 16.48 1.54 -67.14
N ASP A 166 17.76 1.85 -67.47
CA ASP A 166 18.32 2.08 -68.77
C ASP A 166 18.77 0.79 -69.48
N GLY A 167 18.66 -0.38 -68.88
CA GLY A 167 19.06 -1.66 -69.41
C GLY A 167 20.10 -2.40 -68.59
N GLU A 168 20.82 -3.36 -69.28
CA GLU A 168 21.87 -4.17 -68.64
C GLU A 168 23.14 -3.37 -68.38
N ILE A 169 23.63 -3.36 -67.17
CA ILE A 169 24.88 -2.69 -66.80
C ILE A 169 26.07 -3.59 -67.19
N VAL A 170 26.98 -3.06 -67.97
CA VAL A 170 28.21 -3.75 -68.36
C VAL A 170 29.19 -3.72 -67.15
N LEU A 171 29.44 -4.87 -66.53
CA LEU A 171 30.33 -5.04 -65.40
C LEU A 171 31.77 -5.53 -65.74
N ASN A 172 32.09 -5.67 -66.97
CA ASN A 172 33.42 -6.14 -67.47
C ASN A 172 34.33 -4.96 -67.87
N ASN A 173 35.56 -5.25 -68.19
CA ASN A 173 36.57 -4.30 -68.76
C ASN A 173 36.91 -3.10 -67.86
N PHE A 174 37.01 -3.31 -66.53
CA PHE A 174 37.36 -2.26 -65.58
C PHE A 174 36.37 -1.06 -65.53
N SER A 175 35.18 -1.22 -66.13
CA SER A 175 34.17 -0.15 -66.24
C SER A 175 33.57 0.30 -64.92
N HIS A 176 33.74 -0.49 -63.89
CA HIS A 176 33.14 -0.20 -62.58
C HIS A 176 34.16 0.00 -61.43
N LYS A 177 33.88 0.88 -60.52
CA LYS A 177 34.65 1.19 -59.30
C LYS A 177 33.79 0.92 -58.06
N VAL A 178 34.17 -0.02 -57.18
CA VAL A 178 33.50 -0.29 -55.92
C VAL A 178 33.97 0.73 -54.89
N LEU A 179 33.06 1.50 -54.35
CA LEU A 179 33.34 2.52 -53.31
C LEU A 179 33.17 1.93 -51.91
N VAL A 180 32.09 1.21 -51.69
CA VAL A 180 31.71 0.57 -50.40
C VAL A 180 31.30 -0.87 -50.73
N ASN A 181 31.69 -1.81 -49.87
CA ASN A 181 31.34 -3.21 -50.07
C ASN A 181 29.97 -3.58 -49.51
N GLU A 182 29.60 -3.05 -48.36
CA GLU A 182 28.32 -3.36 -47.67
C GLU A 182 27.75 -2.09 -46.97
N PRO A 183 26.64 -1.51 -47.48
CA PRO A 183 25.96 -1.84 -48.77
C PRO A 183 26.82 -1.54 -49.99
N CYS A 184 26.60 -2.30 -51.04
CA CYS A 184 27.47 -2.17 -52.23
C CYS A 184 27.16 -0.90 -53.02
N TRP A 185 28.04 0.14 -52.89
CA TRP A 185 28.04 1.32 -53.72
C TRP A 185 29.14 1.21 -54.76
N PHE A 186 28.78 1.43 -56.00
CA PHE A 186 29.73 1.38 -57.10
C PHE A 186 29.45 2.47 -58.15
N VAL A 187 30.50 2.84 -58.84
CA VAL A 187 30.43 3.79 -59.99
C VAL A 187 30.58 3.04 -61.29
N THR A 188 29.71 3.32 -62.23
CA THR A 188 29.81 2.85 -63.62
C THR A 188 29.46 4.01 -64.54
N GLY A 189 30.40 4.33 -65.50
CA GLY A 189 30.27 5.58 -66.28
C GLY A 189 30.24 6.80 -65.35
N ASN A 190 29.19 7.61 -65.45
CA ASN A 190 28.98 8.78 -64.66
C ASN A 190 27.86 8.56 -63.57
N LYS A 191 27.40 7.33 -63.39
CA LYS A 191 26.37 6.96 -62.43
C LYS A 191 26.95 6.30 -61.18
N VAL A 192 26.48 6.69 -60.04
CA VAL A 192 26.74 6.06 -58.74
C VAL A 192 25.51 5.27 -58.33
N LEU A 193 25.65 3.97 -58.24
CA LEU A 193 24.56 3.03 -58.01
C LEU A 193 24.77 2.26 -56.72
N ARG A 194 23.68 1.92 -56.06
CA ARG A 194 23.66 1.07 -54.86
C ARG A 194 22.90 -0.21 -55.15
N PHE A 195 23.53 -1.35 -54.94
CA PHE A 195 22.80 -2.60 -54.92
C PHE A 195 21.98 -2.74 -53.61
N ASP A 196 20.92 -3.55 -53.70
CA ASP A 196 20.21 -3.97 -52.49
C ASP A 196 21.15 -4.61 -51.46
N GLU A 197 20.77 -4.53 -50.19
CA GLU A 197 21.58 -4.93 -49.01
C GLU A 197 22.15 -6.35 -49.10
N ASN A 198 21.61 -7.18 -50.00
CA ASN A 198 21.99 -8.59 -50.17
C ASN A 198 23.25 -8.82 -51.02
N ILE A 199 23.72 -7.81 -51.75
CA ILE A 199 24.86 -7.94 -52.67
C ILE A 199 26.06 -7.18 -52.15
N SER A 200 27.16 -7.91 -51.90
CA SER A 200 28.43 -7.31 -51.51
C SER A 200 29.28 -6.95 -52.72
N GLY A 201 30.01 -5.83 -52.63
CA GLY A 201 30.98 -5.42 -53.65
C GLY A 201 32.06 -6.45 -53.94
N LYS A 202 32.33 -7.36 -52.99
CA LYS A 202 33.22 -8.50 -53.19
C LYS A 202 32.70 -9.46 -54.29
N LEU A 203 31.40 -9.49 -54.56
CA LEU A 203 30.82 -10.30 -55.61
C LEU A 203 31.11 -9.74 -57.01
N LEU A 204 31.29 -8.43 -57.13
CA LEU A 204 31.65 -7.78 -58.40
C LEU A 204 33.14 -7.93 -58.74
N SER A 205 33.97 -8.14 -57.72
CA SER A 205 35.43 -8.18 -57.84
C SER A 205 35.94 -9.16 -58.92
N PRO A 206 35.41 -10.41 -59.02
CA PRO A 206 35.87 -11.37 -60.06
C PRO A 206 35.57 -10.94 -61.52
N PHE A 207 34.50 -10.16 -61.75
CA PHE A 207 34.00 -9.76 -63.06
C PHE A 207 34.67 -8.48 -63.55
N ARG A 208 35.57 -7.90 -62.77
CA ARG A 208 36.33 -6.73 -63.20
C ARG A 208 37.22 -7.03 -64.50
N ASN A 209 37.75 -8.26 -64.60
CA ASN A 209 38.63 -8.69 -65.58
C ASN A 209 38.16 -9.92 -66.42
N LYS A 210 37.02 -10.48 -66.03
CA LYS A 210 36.49 -11.71 -66.56
C LYS A 210 35.01 -11.57 -66.86
N GLU A 211 34.53 -12.08 -67.96
CA GLU A 211 33.11 -12.09 -68.27
C GLU A 211 32.37 -13.15 -67.46
N PHE A 212 33.03 -14.28 -67.22
CA PHE A 212 32.49 -15.38 -66.41
C PHE A 212 33.55 -15.98 -65.49
N VAL A 213 33.13 -16.64 -64.48
CA VAL A 213 33.95 -17.41 -63.51
C VAL A 213 33.67 -18.90 -63.79
N ALA A 214 34.70 -19.67 -64.06
CA ALA A 214 34.62 -21.12 -64.31
C ALA A 214 34.87 -21.89 -62.99
N ILE A 215 34.01 -22.83 -62.68
CA ILE A 215 34.14 -23.76 -61.55
C ILE A 215 34.44 -25.14 -62.21
N PRO A 216 35.64 -25.69 -61.95
CA PRO A 216 35.99 -27.01 -62.48
C PRO A 216 35.12 -28.12 -61.90
N LYS A 217 34.79 -29.16 -62.64
CA LYS A 217 33.90 -30.25 -62.20
C LYS A 217 34.29 -30.85 -60.85
N ARG A 218 35.58 -31.02 -60.58
CA ARG A 218 36.10 -31.51 -59.24
C ARG A 218 35.76 -30.62 -58.01
N MET A 219 35.47 -29.34 -58.28
CA MET A 219 35.21 -28.35 -57.26
C MET A 219 33.70 -28.02 -57.16
N GLU A 220 32.87 -28.56 -58.09
CA GLU A 220 31.44 -28.24 -58.10
C GLU A 220 30.75 -28.49 -56.74
N HIS A 221 30.88 -29.68 -56.15
CA HIS A 221 30.21 -30.01 -54.90
C HIS A 221 30.56 -29.03 -53.73
N GLN A 222 31.83 -28.67 -53.65
CA GLN A 222 32.26 -27.70 -52.66
C GLN A 222 31.68 -26.30 -52.91
N TYR A 223 31.68 -25.85 -54.17
CA TYR A 223 31.12 -24.56 -54.52
C TYR A 223 29.60 -24.53 -54.39
N PHE A 224 28.88 -25.58 -54.74
CA PHE A 224 27.44 -25.69 -54.60
C PHE A 224 27.01 -25.69 -53.10
N SER A 225 27.71 -26.46 -52.30
CA SER A 225 27.38 -26.56 -50.84
C SER A 225 27.73 -25.32 -50.03
N THR A 226 28.71 -24.52 -50.50
CA THR A 226 29.18 -23.35 -49.75
C THR A 226 28.77 -22.03 -50.41
N PHE A 227 29.28 -21.74 -51.61
CA PHE A 227 29.11 -20.45 -52.26
C PHE A 227 27.71 -20.29 -52.90
N ILE A 228 27.28 -21.23 -53.72
CA ILE A 228 26.02 -21.11 -54.45
C ILE A 228 24.85 -21.15 -53.48
N ARG A 229 24.89 -22.02 -52.47
CA ARG A 229 23.89 -22.08 -51.44
C ARG A 229 23.76 -20.77 -50.65
N LYS A 230 24.88 -20.08 -50.33
CA LYS A 230 24.87 -18.79 -49.67
C LYS A 230 24.32 -17.67 -50.53
N ILE A 231 24.71 -17.67 -51.80
CA ILE A 231 24.32 -16.64 -52.76
C ILE A 231 22.85 -16.77 -53.16
N ALA A 232 22.35 -18.01 -53.29
CA ALA A 232 20.95 -18.26 -53.57
C ALA A 232 19.98 -17.65 -52.54
N ASN A 233 20.48 -17.37 -51.34
CA ASN A 233 19.72 -16.65 -50.31
C ASN A 233 19.67 -15.13 -50.52
N ARG A 234 20.60 -14.59 -51.37
CA ARG A 234 20.86 -13.15 -51.48
C ARG A 234 20.44 -12.52 -52.78
N CYS A 235 20.53 -13.27 -53.89
CA CYS A 235 20.19 -12.77 -55.22
C CYS A 235 19.43 -13.79 -56.05
N GLN A 236 18.85 -13.33 -57.15
CA GLN A 236 18.19 -14.19 -58.11
C GLN A 236 19.22 -15.05 -58.83
N ILE A 237 18.87 -16.31 -59.08
CA ILE A 237 19.70 -17.26 -59.78
C ILE A 237 18.95 -17.76 -61.03
N GLU A 238 19.55 -17.63 -62.16
CA GLU A 238 19.18 -18.32 -63.37
C GLU A 238 20.11 -19.51 -63.52
N ALA A 239 19.56 -20.71 -63.56
CA ALA A 239 20.34 -21.96 -63.59
C ALA A 239 20.02 -22.79 -64.81
N GLU A 240 21.10 -23.15 -65.62
CA GLU A 240 21.05 -24.12 -66.67
C GLU A 240 21.87 -25.35 -66.26
N GLY A 241 21.21 -26.53 -66.15
CA GLY A 241 21.88 -27.79 -65.79
C GLY A 241 21.82 -28.16 -64.30
N PHE A 242 21.05 -27.41 -63.47
CA PHE A 242 20.58 -27.76 -62.10
C PHE A 242 19.29 -27.02 -61.82
N GLN A 243 18.59 -27.44 -60.75
CA GLN A 243 17.26 -26.89 -60.42
C GLN A 243 17.32 -25.98 -59.15
N VAL A 244 16.54 -24.90 -59.20
CA VAL A 244 16.28 -24.01 -58.02
C VAL A 244 14.77 -23.95 -57.89
N ASN A 245 14.25 -24.56 -56.82
CA ASN A 245 12.83 -24.62 -56.52
C ASN A 245 12.49 -23.60 -55.44
N ASP A 246 11.53 -22.73 -55.69
CA ASP A 246 10.97 -21.83 -54.67
C ASP A 246 9.81 -22.56 -53.95
N LEU A 247 10.01 -22.85 -52.66
CA LEU A 247 9.02 -23.51 -51.83
C LEU A 247 8.20 -22.48 -51.05
N MET A 248 6.90 -22.56 -51.09
CA MET A 248 6.02 -21.86 -50.21
C MET A 248 5.78 -22.72 -48.96
N LEU A 249 6.38 -22.35 -47.84
CA LEU A 249 6.21 -23.04 -46.57
C LEU A 249 5.33 -22.17 -45.65
N GLU A 250 4.32 -22.79 -45.08
CA GLU A 250 3.51 -22.10 -44.07
C GLU A 250 4.28 -21.98 -42.74
N PRO A 251 4.35 -20.79 -42.16
CA PRO A 251 5.06 -20.58 -40.88
C PRO A 251 4.24 -20.99 -39.69
N GLU A 252 4.89 -21.58 -38.68
CA GLU A 252 4.37 -21.81 -37.33
C GLU A 252 5.08 -20.86 -36.35
N ALA A 253 4.33 -20.21 -35.49
CA ALA A 253 4.88 -19.41 -34.40
C ALA A 253 5.11 -20.26 -33.14
N ILE A 254 6.31 -20.25 -32.62
CA ILE A 254 6.70 -21.00 -31.42
C ILE A 254 7.10 -20.00 -30.34
N LEU A 255 6.40 -20.04 -29.18
CA LEU A 255 6.77 -19.33 -27.97
C LEU A 255 7.46 -20.31 -27.02
N SER A 256 8.73 -20.13 -26.79
CA SER A 256 9.50 -20.93 -25.84
C SER A 256 9.62 -20.18 -24.52
N LEU A 257 9.20 -20.81 -23.41
CA LEU A 257 9.43 -20.32 -22.06
C LEU A 257 10.87 -20.63 -21.66
N GLU A 258 11.67 -19.61 -21.42
CA GLU A 258 13.09 -19.78 -21.11
C GLU A 258 13.50 -19.03 -19.84
N MET A 259 14.51 -19.55 -19.14
CA MET A 259 15.10 -18.87 -17.99
C MET A 259 16.17 -17.90 -18.47
N GLY A 260 15.87 -16.61 -18.39
CA GLY A 260 16.81 -15.55 -18.70
C GLY A 260 17.79 -15.26 -17.55
N TRP A 261 18.61 -14.22 -17.71
CA TRP A 261 19.55 -13.77 -16.70
C TRP A 261 18.85 -13.40 -15.39
N GLN A 262 19.45 -13.69 -14.27
CA GLN A 262 18.90 -13.46 -12.91
C GLN A 262 17.64 -14.27 -12.56
N GLY A 263 17.43 -15.43 -13.23
CA GLY A 263 16.27 -16.29 -12.95
C GLY A 263 14.93 -15.73 -13.42
N ARG A 264 14.93 -14.76 -14.34
CA ARG A 264 13.70 -14.22 -14.93
C ARG A 264 13.17 -15.16 -16.01
N ILE A 265 11.90 -15.49 -15.95
CA ILE A 265 11.24 -16.25 -17.01
C ILE A 265 10.85 -15.28 -18.13
N VAL A 266 11.24 -15.62 -19.37
CA VAL A 266 11.03 -14.84 -20.58
C VAL A 266 10.42 -15.71 -21.68
N LEU A 267 9.75 -15.09 -22.65
CA LEU A 267 9.27 -15.78 -23.84
C LEU A 267 10.19 -15.49 -25.01
N VAL A 268 10.68 -16.53 -25.64
CA VAL A 268 11.48 -16.44 -26.89
C VAL A 268 10.60 -16.82 -28.05
N LEU A 269 10.42 -15.87 -28.99
CA LEU A 269 9.65 -16.10 -30.20
C LEU A 269 10.55 -16.64 -31.31
N SER A 270 10.15 -17.77 -31.87
CA SER A 270 10.73 -18.36 -33.07
C SER A 270 9.64 -18.68 -34.09
N PHE A 271 10.05 -18.70 -35.36
CA PHE A 271 9.20 -19.11 -36.49
C PHE A 271 9.75 -20.38 -37.12
N LYS A 272 8.91 -21.38 -37.28
CA LYS A 272 9.27 -22.65 -37.89
C LYS A 272 8.75 -22.70 -39.31
N TYR A 273 9.64 -23.02 -40.23
CA TYR A 273 9.39 -23.23 -41.66
C TYR A 273 9.88 -24.63 -42.05
N GLY A 274 8.95 -25.58 -42.14
CA GLY A 274 9.31 -27.01 -42.29
C GLY A 274 10.15 -27.48 -41.10
N ASP A 275 11.37 -27.98 -41.36
CA ASP A 275 12.28 -28.44 -40.30
C ASP A 275 13.14 -27.32 -39.69
N LYS A 276 13.03 -26.10 -40.20
CA LYS A 276 13.90 -25.00 -39.79
C LYS A 276 13.22 -24.09 -38.79
N VAL A 277 13.85 -23.90 -37.63
CA VAL A 277 13.39 -22.98 -36.58
C VAL A 277 14.30 -21.76 -36.58
N LEU A 278 13.74 -20.57 -36.64
CA LEU A 278 14.43 -19.29 -36.76
C LEU A 278 13.95 -18.33 -35.66
N LEU A 279 14.87 -17.66 -35.01
CA LEU A 279 14.51 -16.61 -34.04
C LEU A 279 13.81 -15.44 -34.72
N ALA A 280 12.89 -14.78 -34.04
CA ALA A 280 12.10 -13.67 -34.59
C ALA A 280 12.96 -12.51 -35.09
N ASN A 281 14.13 -12.25 -34.50
CA ASN A 281 15.09 -11.22 -34.90
C ASN A 281 16.11 -11.66 -35.94
N HIS A 282 15.99 -12.86 -36.50
CA HIS A 282 16.96 -13.37 -37.46
C HIS A 282 16.95 -12.50 -38.73
N PRO A 283 18.10 -11.91 -39.16
CA PRO A 283 18.11 -10.90 -40.21
C PRO A 283 17.85 -11.48 -41.61
N GLN A 284 18.14 -12.77 -41.85
CA GLN A 284 18.00 -13.40 -43.13
C GLN A 284 16.55 -13.72 -43.47
N THR A 285 16.09 -13.29 -44.64
CA THR A 285 14.71 -13.48 -45.11
C THR A 285 14.52 -14.66 -46.02
N THR A 286 15.60 -15.15 -46.66
CA THR A 286 15.57 -16.25 -47.63
C THR A 286 16.54 -17.33 -47.22
N PHE A 287 16.16 -18.58 -47.32
CA PHE A 287 16.94 -19.74 -46.93
C PHE A 287 16.93 -20.77 -48.06
N THR A 288 18.09 -21.37 -48.32
CA THR A 288 18.26 -22.38 -49.35
C THR A 288 18.90 -23.64 -48.77
N THR A 289 18.30 -24.77 -49.02
CA THR A 289 18.85 -26.09 -48.74
C THR A 289 19.30 -26.74 -50.06
N LEU A 290 20.39 -27.48 -50.02
CA LEU A 290 20.91 -28.23 -51.15
C LEU A 290 20.62 -29.72 -50.95
N LEU A 291 19.93 -30.30 -51.92
CA LEU A 291 19.81 -31.74 -52.11
C LEU A 291 20.72 -32.14 -53.27
N ALA A 292 21.63 -33.06 -53.03
CA ALA A 292 22.51 -33.59 -54.05
C ALA A 292 22.29 -35.10 -54.18
N ASP A 293 21.90 -35.56 -55.34
CA ASP A 293 21.70 -36.97 -55.64
C ASP A 293 22.50 -37.34 -56.87
N GLU A 294 22.39 -38.60 -57.33
CA GLU A 294 23.04 -39.10 -58.55
C GLU A 294 22.59 -38.37 -59.83
N ASN A 295 21.41 -37.71 -59.77
CA ASN A 295 20.84 -37.01 -60.93
C ASN A 295 21.21 -35.50 -60.96
N GLY A 296 21.83 -34.94 -59.91
CA GLY A 296 22.28 -33.58 -59.94
C GLY A 296 22.13 -32.81 -58.62
N PHE A 297 22.07 -31.51 -58.77
CA PHE A 297 21.91 -30.58 -57.64
C PHE A 297 20.53 -29.92 -57.69
N VAL A 298 19.80 -29.96 -56.57
CA VAL A 298 18.53 -29.31 -56.46
C VAL A 298 18.58 -28.36 -55.21
N PHE A 299 18.35 -27.09 -55.43
CA PHE A 299 18.27 -26.09 -54.38
C PHE A 299 16.81 -25.82 -54.07
N ASN A 300 16.40 -26.13 -52.86
CA ASN A 300 15.08 -25.75 -52.33
C ASN A 300 15.22 -24.46 -51.56
N ARG A 301 14.64 -23.37 -52.07
CA ARG A 301 14.66 -22.04 -51.52
C ARG A 301 13.29 -21.69 -50.96
N PHE A 302 13.22 -21.15 -49.73
CA PHE A 302 12.00 -20.56 -49.20
C PHE A 302 12.26 -19.15 -48.69
N LYS A 303 11.25 -18.29 -48.82
CA LYS A 303 11.26 -16.94 -48.32
C LYS A 303 10.37 -16.84 -47.11
N ARG A 304 10.84 -16.19 -46.03
CA ARG A 304 10.02 -15.93 -44.83
C ARG A 304 8.84 -15.04 -45.19
N ASN A 305 7.70 -15.30 -44.54
CA ASN A 305 6.53 -14.43 -44.62
C ASN A 305 6.64 -13.34 -43.55
N THR A 306 7.47 -12.33 -43.80
CA THR A 306 7.78 -11.26 -42.85
C THR A 306 6.57 -10.43 -42.47
N ALA A 307 5.56 -10.31 -43.33
CA ALA A 307 4.30 -9.62 -43.03
C ALA A 307 3.48 -10.38 -41.97
N TRP A 308 3.36 -11.71 -42.13
CA TRP A 308 2.70 -12.56 -41.18
C TRP A 308 3.45 -12.58 -39.84
N GLU A 309 4.79 -12.69 -39.86
CA GLU A 309 5.63 -12.64 -38.66
C GLU A 309 5.47 -11.30 -37.88
N ALA A 310 5.48 -10.18 -38.64
CA ALA A 310 5.24 -8.86 -38.05
C ALA A 310 3.85 -8.75 -37.40
N ALA A 311 2.83 -9.38 -38.02
CA ALA A 311 1.48 -9.42 -37.43
C ALA A 311 1.46 -10.23 -36.12
N GLN A 312 2.22 -11.35 -36.03
CA GLN A 312 2.33 -12.10 -34.76
C GLN A 312 3.07 -11.29 -33.66
N ILE A 313 4.15 -10.61 -34.03
CA ILE A 313 4.89 -9.73 -33.12
C ILE A 313 3.99 -8.58 -32.62
N ALA A 314 3.25 -7.94 -33.53
CA ALA A 314 2.31 -6.87 -33.17
C ALA A 314 1.21 -7.35 -32.22
N PHE A 315 0.71 -8.58 -32.45
CA PHE A 315 -0.25 -9.19 -31.56
C PHE A 315 0.31 -9.36 -30.14
N LEU A 316 1.50 -9.91 -29.96
CA LEU A 316 2.12 -10.07 -28.64
C LEU A 316 2.33 -8.71 -27.95
N LYS A 317 2.73 -7.69 -28.69
CA LYS A 317 2.85 -6.31 -28.17
C LYS A 317 1.51 -5.73 -27.73
N SER A 318 0.45 -5.96 -28.50
CA SER A 318 -0.90 -5.49 -28.15
C SER A 318 -1.46 -6.13 -26.88
N ARG A 319 -0.93 -7.31 -26.51
CA ARG A 319 -1.26 -8.00 -25.24
C ARG A 319 -0.32 -7.62 -24.08
N GLY A 320 0.40 -6.49 -24.17
CA GLY A 320 1.20 -5.93 -23.10
C GLY A 320 2.63 -6.47 -22.99
N LEU A 321 3.14 -7.16 -24.01
CA LEU A 321 4.53 -7.60 -24.02
C LEU A 321 5.44 -6.58 -24.70
N LYS A 322 6.63 -6.37 -24.13
CA LYS A 322 7.72 -5.56 -24.68
C LYS A 322 8.73 -6.48 -25.37
N GLN A 323 9.03 -6.21 -26.62
CA GLN A 323 10.03 -6.94 -27.39
C GLN A 323 11.44 -6.38 -27.13
N VAL A 324 12.39 -7.27 -26.87
CA VAL A 324 13.83 -7.01 -26.87
C VAL A 324 14.47 -8.11 -27.74
N GLU A 325 14.84 -7.78 -28.95
CA GLU A 325 15.30 -8.74 -29.99
C GLU A 325 14.25 -9.85 -30.27
N ALA A 326 14.59 -11.13 -30.02
CA ALA A 326 13.67 -12.26 -30.17
C ALA A 326 12.90 -12.55 -28.89
N THR A 327 13.22 -11.85 -27.79
CA THR A 327 12.68 -12.08 -26.45
C THR A 327 11.54 -11.12 -26.15
N PHE A 328 10.52 -11.63 -25.46
CA PHE A 328 9.37 -10.85 -24.99
C PHE A 328 9.33 -10.85 -23.46
N LEU A 329 9.13 -9.67 -22.90
CA LEU A 329 9.05 -9.38 -21.48
C LEU A 329 7.72 -8.71 -21.17
N LEU A 330 7.20 -8.87 -19.96
CA LEU A 330 6.06 -8.08 -19.49
C LEU A 330 6.46 -6.60 -19.40
N ASN A 331 5.56 -5.72 -19.81
CA ASN A 331 5.75 -4.29 -19.69
C ASN A 331 5.41 -3.88 -18.23
N THR A 332 6.41 -3.92 -17.35
CA THR A 332 6.27 -3.53 -15.94
C THR A 332 6.75 -2.09 -15.75
N ASN A 333 6.10 -1.32 -14.88
CA ASN A 333 6.54 0.02 -14.51
C ASN A 333 7.95 -0.03 -13.88
N GLU A 334 8.75 1.02 -14.10
CA GLU A 334 10.08 1.16 -13.52
C GLU A 334 10.02 1.04 -11.99
N GLY A 335 10.79 0.10 -11.43
CA GLY A 335 10.85 -0.16 -9.99
C GLY A 335 10.10 -1.41 -9.52
N THR A 336 9.29 -2.06 -10.35
CA THR A 336 8.59 -3.29 -9.95
C THR A 336 9.53 -4.50 -10.10
N ILE A 337 9.70 -5.28 -9.03
CA ILE A 337 10.49 -6.52 -9.07
C ILE A 337 9.72 -7.56 -9.90
N TYR A 338 10.27 -7.93 -11.04
CA TYR A 338 9.72 -8.96 -11.92
C TYR A 338 9.82 -10.34 -11.25
N LYS A 339 8.69 -11.02 -11.10
CA LYS A 339 8.65 -12.41 -10.57
C LYS A 339 8.33 -13.38 -11.72
N GLY A 340 9.01 -14.53 -11.76
CA GLY A 340 8.92 -15.49 -12.87
C GLY A 340 7.51 -15.95 -13.19
N TYR A 341 6.68 -16.20 -12.17
CA TYR A 341 5.29 -16.65 -12.34
C TYR A 341 4.40 -15.67 -13.12
N GLN A 342 4.72 -14.38 -13.16
CA GLN A 342 3.90 -13.38 -13.89
C GLN A 342 3.84 -13.66 -15.41
N MET A 343 4.92 -14.19 -15.99
CA MET A 343 4.91 -14.61 -17.38
C MET A 343 4.03 -15.84 -17.61
N VAL A 344 4.01 -16.76 -16.65
CA VAL A 344 3.14 -17.94 -16.67
C VAL A 344 1.68 -17.54 -16.53
N GLU A 345 1.35 -16.60 -15.65
CA GLU A 345 0.01 -16.01 -15.54
C GLU A 345 -0.43 -15.39 -16.87
N TRP A 346 0.46 -14.61 -17.49
CA TRP A 346 0.17 -14.02 -18.79
C TRP A 346 -0.12 -15.09 -19.85
N LEU A 347 0.69 -16.17 -19.90
CA LEU A 347 0.46 -17.29 -20.82
C LEU A 347 -0.87 -17.98 -20.56
N THR A 348 -1.20 -18.23 -19.31
CA THR A 348 -2.45 -18.87 -18.90
C THR A 348 -3.66 -18.02 -19.31
N THR A 349 -3.61 -16.72 -19.05
CA THR A 349 -4.69 -15.77 -19.37
C THR A 349 -4.90 -15.62 -20.89
N ASN A 350 -3.82 -15.63 -21.68
CA ASN A 350 -3.90 -15.43 -23.13
C ASN A 350 -3.90 -16.74 -23.93
N ARG A 351 -4.01 -17.91 -23.26
CA ARG A 351 -3.88 -19.23 -23.90
C ARG A 351 -4.86 -19.46 -25.05
N SER A 352 -6.12 -19.08 -24.88
CA SER A 352 -7.14 -19.22 -25.92
C SER A 352 -6.84 -18.37 -27.15
N ASP A 353 -6.41 -17.12 -26.94
CA ASP A 353 -6.06 -16.21 -28.04
C ASP A 353 -4.80 -16.66 -28.79
N LEU A 354 -3.81 -17.20 -28.05
CA LEU A 354 -2.61 -17.77 -28.63
C LEU A 354 -2.93 -19.03 -29.48
N ALA A 355 -3.81 -19.89 -28.98
CA ALA A 355 -4.25 -21.08 -29.69
C ALA A 355 -5.02 -20.74 -30.99
N LEU A 356 -5.90 -19.74 -30.97
CA LEU A 356 -6.62 -19.24 -32.15
C LEU A 356 -5.68 -18.72 -33.24
N ARG A 357 -4.48 -18.23 -32.85
CA ARG A 357 -3.45 -17.76 -33.78
C ARG A 357 -2.38 -18.80 -34.08
N LEU A 358 -2.59 -20.04 -33.68
CA LEU A 358 -1.71 -21.18 -33.92
C LEU A 358 -0.29 -21.02 -33.33
N PHE A 359 -0.19 -20.35 -32.14
CA PHE A 359 1.07 -20.37 -31.43
C PHE A 359 1.27 -21.71 -30.72
N SER A 360 2.44 -22.32 -30.94
CA SER A 360 2.90 -23.48 -30.19
C SER A 360 3.72 -23.02 -28.97
N ILE A 361 3.32 -23.46 -27.76
CA ILE A 361 4.02 -23.11 -26.53
C ILE A 361 4.95 -24.25 -26.14
N LYS A 362 6.24 -23.96 -25.98
CA LYS A 362 7.26 -24.89 -25.51
C LYS A 362 7.75 -24.49 -24.12
N GLN A 363 7.95 -25.47 -23.26
CA GLN A 363 8.52 -25.30 -21.92
C GLN A 363 9.85 -26.07 -21.82
N PRO A 364 10.80 -25.63 -20.95
CA PRO A 364 12.03 -26.35 -20.70
C PRO A 364 11.75 -27.70 -20.04
N GLU A 365 12.63 -28.69 -20.26
CA GLU A 365 12.42 -30.06 -19.74
C GLU A 365 12.47 -30.15 -18.22
N ASN A 366 13.21 -29.26 -17.56
CA ASN A 366 13.46 -29.28 -16.12
C ASN A 366 12.42 -28.54 -15.29
N ILE A 367 11.58 -27.68 -15.88
CA ILE A 367 10.54 -26.91 -15.19
C ILE A 367 9.28 -26.92 -16.04
N LYS A 368 8.23 -27.59 -15.56
CA LYS A 368 6.95 -27.67 -16.26
C LYS A 368 5.88 -26.92 -15.48
N TYR A 369 5.38 -25.84 -16.06
CA TYR A 369 4.23 -25.13 -15.53
C TYR A 369 2.93 -25.68 -16.12
N LEU A 370 1.96 -25.90 -15.26
CA LEU A 370 0.61 -26.21 -15.72
C LEU A 370 -0.09 -24.92 -16.13
N LEU A 371 -0.31 -24.76 -17.44
CA LEU A 371 -0.96 -23.57 -18.04
C LEU A 371 -2.49 -23.71 -18.00
N GLU A 372 -3.05 -23.99 -16.83
CA GLU A 372 -4.49 -24.11 -16.61
C GLU A 372 -4.88 -23.34 -15.35
N VAL A 373 -6.07 -22.72 -15.39
CA VAL A 373 -6.60 -22.02 -14.22
C VAL A 373 -7.21 -23.04 -13.28
N PRO A 374 -6.78 -23.10 -12.01
CA PRO A 374 -7.39 -24.00 -11.05
C PRO A 374 -8.84 -23.58 -10.76
N VAL A 375 -9.74 -24.54 -10.76
CA VAL A 375 -11.15 -24.33 -10.41
C VAL A 375 -11.37 -24.71 -8.95
N LEU A 376 -11.86 -23.76 -8.15
CA LEU A 376 -12.14 -23.96 -6.72
C LEU A 376 -13.64 -24.18 -6.52
N THR A 377 -14.01 -25.30 -5.90
CA THR A 377 -15.35 -25.60 -5.44
C THR A 377 -15.37 -25.57 -3.91
N LEU A 378 -16.32 -24.84 -3.33
CA LEU A 378 -16.47 -24.67 -1.88
C LEU A 378 -17.79 -25.24 -1.41
N VAL A 379 -17.75 -25.99 -0.29
CA VAL A 379 -18.93 -26.55 0.39
C VAL A 379 -18.81 -26.23 1.88
N THR A 380 -19.90 -25.80 2.51
CA THR A 380 -19.92 -25.46 3.94
C THR A 380 -20.79 -26.42 4.73
N GLN A 381 -20.37 -26.73 5.95
CA GLN A 381 -21.16 -27.39 6.97
C GLN A 381 -21.25 -26.49 8.20
N THR A 382 -22.45 -26.23 8.70
CA THR A 382 -22.72 -25.35 9.84
C THR A 382 -22.85 -26.16 11.11
N GLY A 383 -22.00 -25.86 12.12
CA GLY A 383 -22.12 -26.31 13.49
C GLY A 383 -22.74 -25.26 14.41
N MET A 384 -22.90 -25.53 15.71
CA MET A 384 -23.45 -24.54 16.67
C MET A 384 -22.56 -23.31 16.77
N ASP A 385 -21.22 -23.49 16.89
CA ASP A 385 -20.26 -22.43 17.18
C ASP A 385 -19.21 -22.25 16.07
N TRP A 386 -19.31 -22.98 14.96
CA TRP A 386 -18.36 -22.94 13.88
C TRP A 386 -18.98 -23.24 12.51
N PHE A 387 -18.24 -22.86 11.46
CA PHE A 387 -18.46 -23.25 10.08
C PHE A 387 -17.28 -24.08 9.62
N ASP A 388 -17.51 -25.27 9.07
CA ASP A 388 -16.49 -26.07 8.40
C ASP A 388 -16.59 -25.84 6.90
N LEU A 389 -15.56 -25.24 6.31
CA LEU A 389 -15.45 -24.93 4.89
C LEU A 389 -14.58 -25.97 4.21
N TYR A 390 -15.19 -26.80 3.38
CA TYR A 390 -14.52 -27.79 2.53
C TYR A 390 -14.26 -27.14 1.17
N GLY A 391 -13.02 -27.13 0.74
CA GLY A 391 -12.62 -26.66 -0.57
C GLY A 391 -11.94 -27.78 -1.35
N THR A 392 -12.32 -27.94 -2.61
CA THR A 392 -11.66 -28.85 -3.56
C THR A 392 -11.19 -28.04 -4.76
N VAL A 393 -9.92 -28.15 -5.07
CA VAL A 393 -9.30 -27.55 -6.26
C VAL A 393 -9.19 -28.60 -7.33
N ILE A 394 -9.80 -28.36 -8.47
CA ILE A 394 -9.79 -29.23 -9.65
C ILE A 394 -8.78 -28.68 -10.64
N LEU A 395 -7.79 -29.50 -11.01
CA LEU A 395 -6.74 -29.23 -11.98
C LEU A 395 -6.62 -30.43 -12.92
N LYS A 396 -7.09 -30.32 -14.13
CA LYS A 396 -7.26 -31.48 -15.06
C LYS A 396 -8.00 -32.63 -14.37
N ASP A 397 -7.30 -33.74 -14.15
CA ASP A 397 -7.80 -34.95 -13.50
C ASP A 397 -7.43 -35.05 -12.01
N LEU A 398 -6.82 -34.00 -11.44
CA LEU A 398 -6.39 -33.97 -10.05
C LEU A 398 -7.36 -33.19 -9.19
N GLU A 399 -7.82 -33.79 -8.12
CA GLU A 399 -8.59 -33.14 -7.06
C GLU A 399 -7.69 -32.95 -5.83
N ILE A 400 -7.47 -31.69 -5.43
CA ILE A 400 -6.59 -31.33 -4.32
C ILE A 400 -7.43 -30.60 -3.26
N PRO A 401 -7.42 -31.04 -1.99
CA PRO A 401 -8.06 -30.29 -0.90
C PRO A 401 -7.48 -28.87 -0.80
N PHE A 402 -8.34 -27.85 -0.78
CA PHE A 402 -7.93 -26.43 -0.75
C PHE A 402 -7.08 -26.06 0.46
N ILE A 403 -7.22 -26.79 1.54
CA ILE A 403 -6.41 -26.62 2.76
C ILE A 403 -4.91 -26.79 2.53
N LYS A 404 -4.50 -27.57 1.54
CA LYS A 404 -3.06 -27.75 1.20
C LYS A 404 -2.42 -26.45 0.70
N PHE A 405 -3.19 -25.52 0.20
CA PHE A 405 -2.72 -24.21 -0.29
C PHE A 405 -2.61 -23.17 0.82
N LYS A 406 -3.04 -23.47 2.06
CA LYS A 406 -3.04 -22.54 3.20
C LYS A 406 -1.69 -21.86 3.41
N TYR A 407 -0.60 -22.64 3.46
CA TYR A 407 0.75 -22.11 3.64
C TYR A 407 1.14 -21.11 2.53
N HIS A 408 0.83 -21.45 1.28
CA HIS A 408 1.16 -20.63 0.11
C HIS A 408 0.38 -19.32 0.11
N ILE A 409 -0.93 -19.38 0.39
CA ILE A 409 -1.79 -18.20 0.40
C ILE A 409 -1.43 -17.26 1.56
N ILE A 410 -1.20 -17.78 2.76
CA ILE A 410 -0.81 -16.95 3.93
C ILE A 410 0.53 -16.24 3.69
N ASN A 411 1.52 -16.94 3.10
CA ASN A 411 2.86 -16.39 2.88
C ASN A 411 3.02 -15.70 1.52
N ASN A 412 1.94 -15.54 0.77
CA ASN A 412 1.94 -14.88 -0.55
C ASN A 412 2.87 -15.55 -1.57
N ILE A 413 2.93 -16.92 -1.54
CA ILE A 413 3.69 -17.76 -2.44
C ILE A 413 2.74 -18.24 -3.54
N LYS A 414 2.95 -17.77 -4.77
CA LYS A 414 2.05 -18.06 -5.89
C LYS A 414 2.30 -19.38 -6.61
N GLU A 415 3.47 -19.93 -6.48
CA GLU A 415 3.87 -21.16 -7.13
C GLU A 415 3.64 -22.35 -6.19
N TYR A 416 2.86 -23.32 -6.64
CA TYR A 416 2.57 -24.55 -5.92
C TYR A 416 3.02 -25.75 -6.76
N GLU A 417 3.89 -26.58 -6.22
CA GLU A 417 4.36 -27.81 -6.86
C GLU A 417 3.35 -28.94 -6.63
N LEU A 418 2.87 -29.50 -7.74
CA LEU A 418 1.94 -30.62 -7.74
C LEU A 418 2.68 -31.92 -7.43
N PRO A 419 1.98 -32.98 -6.95
CA PRO A 419 2.57 -34.31 -6.77
C PRO A 419 3.17 -34.91 -8.04
N THR A 420 2.78 -34.40 -9.21
CA THR A 420 3.32 -34.78 -10.54
C THR A 420 4.66 -34.11 -10.86
N GLY A 421 5.13 -33.18 -10.03
CA GLY A 421 6.30 -32.34 -10.28
C GLY A 421 6.03 -31.14 -11.21
N GLU A 422 4.80 -30.93 -11.65
CA GLU A 422 4.39 -29.71 -12.39
C GLU A 422 4.11 -28.59 -11.40
N ILE A 423 4.38 -27.34 -11.81
CA ILE A 423 4.13 -26.14 -10.99
C ILE A 423 2.85 -25.45 -11.49
N VAL A 424 1.92 -25.16 -10.59
CA VAL A 424 0.73 -24.35 -10.88
C VAL A 424 0.88 -22.97 -10.25
N VAL A 425 0.48 -21.93 -10.98
CA VAL A 425 0.42 -20.56 -10.46
C VAL A 425 -0.97 -20.32 -9.90
N LEU A 426 -1.04 -19.96 -8.60
CA LEU A 426 -2.28 -19.74 -7.89
C LEU A 426 -2.88 -18.38 -8.27
N PRO A 427 -4.21 -18.31 -8.53
CA PRO A 427 -4.88 -17.05 -8.91
C PRO A 427 -4.74 -15.95 -7.86
N ASP A 428 -4.57 -14.70 -8.28
CA ASP A 428 -4.50 -13.53 -7.40
C ASP A 428 -5.75 -13.37 -6.53
N GLU A 429 -6.89 -13.75 -7.06
CA GLU A 429 -8.17 -13.75 -6.36
C GLU A 429 -8.13 -14.60 -5.07
N TRP A 430 -7.39 -15.71 -5.05
CA TRP A 430 -7.28 -16.53 -3.85
C TRP A 430 -6.55 -15.83 -2.71
N PHE A 431 -5.55 -15.01 -3.02
CA PHE A 431 -4.79 -14.25 -2.03
C PHE A 431 -5.60 -13.09 -1.46
N SER A 432 -6.34 -12.37 -2.30
CA SER A 432 -7.19 -11.27 -1.85
C SER A 432 -8.41 -11.76 -1.07
N ARG A 433 -9.02 -12.87 -1.48
CA ARG A 433 -10.30 -13.35 -0.96
C ARG A 433 -10.17 -14.30 0.25
N PHE A 434 -9.15 -15.17 0.25
CA PHE A 434 -9.06 -16.24 1.26
C PHE A 434 -7.92 -16.07 2.26
N GLN A 435 -7.02 -15.13 2.10
CA GLN A 435 -5.88 -14.96 3.01
C GLN A 435 -6.35 -14.72 4.45
N ASP A 436 -7.27 -13.82 4.66
CA ASP A 436 -7.79 -13.47 5.99
C ASP A 436 -8.57 -14.61 6.64
N LEU A 437 -9.33 -15.33 5.83
CA LEU A 437 -10.03 -16.53 6.24
C LEU A 437 -9.02 -17.59 6.70
N MET A 438 -7.99 -17.88 5.92
CA MET A 438 -7.01 -18.91 6.24
C MET A 438 -6.13 -18.58 7.44
N ILE A 439 -5.87 -17.30 7.71
CA ILE A 439 -5.16 -16.83 8.90
C ILE A 439 -5.95 -17.16 10.17
N ASN A 440 -7.27 -16.93 10.15
CA ASN A 440 -8.15 -17.08 11.31
C ASN A 440 -8.78 -18.49 11.43
N ALA A 441 -8.72 -19.29 10.37
CA ALA A 441 -9.24 -20.65 10.37
C ALA A 441 -8.29 -21.66 11.01
N THR A 442 -8.85 -22.58 11.81
CA THR A 442 -8.12 -23.77 12.28
C THR A 442 -8.33 -24.93 11.33
N GLN A 443 -7.36 -25.83 11.24
CA GLN A 443 -7.49 -27.03 10.43
C GLN A 443 -8.28 -28.10 11.19
N HIS A 444 -9.32 -28.64 10.56
CA HIS A 444 -10.07 -29.77 11.07
C HIS A 444 -10.31 -30.76 9.94
N ASN A 445 -9.63 -31.94 9.97
CA ASN A 445 -9.59 -32.87 8.86
C ASN A 445 -9.15 -32.17 7.55
N ASN A 446 -9.96 -32.24 6.49
CA ASN A 446 -9.73 -31.56 5.20
C ASN A 446 -10.48 -30.23 5.07
N ALA A 447 -11.01 -29.67 6.17
CA ALA A 447 -11.79 -28.43 6.18
C ALA A 447 -11.06 -27.31 6.92
N PHE A 448 -11.39 -26.09 6.56
CA PHE A 448 -11.12 -24.90 7.36
C PHE A 448 -12.24 -24.73 8.38
N ARG A 449 -11.93 -24.90 9.66
CA ARG A 449 -12.87 -24.60 10.73
C ARG A 449 -12.78 -23.13 11.13
N ILE A 450 -13.88 -22.43 10.96
CA ILE A 450 -14.01 -20.99 11.20
C ILE A 450 -15.01 -20.82 12.33
N ARG A 451 -14.63 -20.10 13.36
CA ARG A 451 -15.55 -19.80 14.47
C ARG A 451 -16.68 -18.88 14.01
N LYS A 452 -17.87 -19.05 14.62
CA LYS A 452 -19.08 -18.29 14.26
C LYS A 452 -18.87 -16.77 14.29
N HIS A 453 -18.06 -16.24 15.21
CA HIS A 453 -17.77 -14.82 15.29
C HIS A 453 -16.86 -14.27 14.16
N HIS A 454 -16.28 -15.14 13.34
CA HIS A 454 -15.55 -14.76 12.13
C HIS A 454 -16.42 -14.82 10.85
N PHE A 455 -17.75 -14.82 11.00
CA PHE A 455 -18.68 -14.96 9.88
C PHE A 455 -18.44 -13.93 8.75
N ASN A 456 -17.98 -12.74 9.07
CA ASN A 456 -17.66 -11.71 8.06
C ASN A 456 -16.60 -12.15 7.05
N LEU A 457 -15.69 -13.05 7.42
CA LEU A 457 -14.68 -13.57 6.50
C LEU A 457 -15.31 -14.51 5.45
N LEU A 458 -16.54 -14.91 5.63
CA LEU A 458 -17.31 -15.80 4.75
C LEU A 458 -18.38 -15.07 3.93
N THR A 459 -18.57 -13.76 4.13
CA THR A 459 -19.63 -12.99 3.44
C THR A 459 -19.48 -13.00 1.92
N GLU A 460 -18.23 -13.03 1.42
CA GLU A 460 -17.95 -13.09 -0.01
C GLU A 460 -18.23 -14.48 -0.64
N ILE A 461 -18.53 -15.50 0.18
CA ILE A 461 -18.74 -16.88 -0.29
C ILE A 461 -20.20 -17.20 -0.56
N GLN A 462 -21.13 -16.23 -0.31
CA GLN A 462 -22.59 -16.36 -0.56
C GLN A 462 -23.22 -17.60 0.10
N ILE A 463 -23.02 -17.74 1.42
CA ILE A 463 -23.60 -18.83 2.22
C ILE A 463 -24.93 -18.33 2.83
N PRO A 464 -26.07 -18.98 2.58
CA PRO A 464 -27.38 -18.53 3.04
C PRO A 464 -27.48 -18.34 4.57
N GLU A 465 -26.83 -19.19 5.36
CA GLU A 465 -26.80 -19.11 6.81
C GLU A 465 -26.05 -17.88 7.30
N ILE A 466 -24.99 -17.47 6.57
CA ILE A 466 -24.19 -16.28 6.88
C ILE A 466 -24.96 -15.02 6.48
N GLU A 467 -25.60 -15.01 5.33
CA GLU A 467 -26.45 -13.89 4.90
C GLU A 467 -27.57 -13.63 5.91
N LYS A 468 -28.19 -14.68 6.44
CA LYS A 468 -29.18 -14.58 7.50
C LYS A 468 -28.60 -14.03 8.79
N LEU A 469 -27.39 -14.46 9.18
CA LEU A 469 -26.70 -13.97 10.36
C LEU A 469 -26.30 -12.48 10.22
N VAL A 470 -25.75 -12.10 9.08
CA VAL A 470 -25.41 -10.70 8.76
C VAL A 470 -26.69 -9.86 8.78
N GLY A 471 -27.75 -10.31 8.12
CA GLY A 471 -29.05 -9.62 8.11
C GLY A 471 -29.59 -9.39 9.51
N SER A 472 -29.48 -10.38 10.40
CA SER A 472 -29.96 -10.23 11.80
C SER A 472 -29.16 -9.22 12.61
N LEU A 473 -27.87 -9.00 12.28
CA LEU A 473 -27.00 -8.06 12.98
C LEU A 473 -27.08 -6.64 12.40
N THR A 474 -27.24 -6.53 11.06
CA THR A 474 -27.30 -5.22 10.36
C THR A 474 -28.70 -4.61 10.40
N THR A 475 -29.74 -5.44 10.29
CA THR A 475 -31.16 -5.04 10.39
C THR A 475 -31.85 -5.87 11.46
N PRO A 476 -31.63 -5.56 12.76
CA PRO A 476 -32.19 -6.32 13.85
C PRO A 476 -33.71 -6.29 13.80
N GLN A 477 -34.34 -7.44 14.05
CA GLN A 477 -35.79 -7.54 14.11
C GLN A 477 -36.33 -6.79 15.33
N ALA A 478 -37.48 -6.15 15.16
CA ALA A 478 -38.17 -5.52 16.26
C ALA A 478 -38.58 -6.57 17.31
N VAL A 479 -38.33 -6.28 18.57
CA VAL A 479 -38.67 -7.11 19.73
C VAL A 479 -39.54 -6.29 20.66
N ASP A 480 -40.45 -6.93 21.36
CA ASP A 480 -41.34 -6.25 22.32
C ASP A 480 -40.50 -5.56 23.41
N LEU A 481 -40.77 -4.28 23.60
CA LEU A 481 -40.15 -3.48 24.62
C LEU A 481 -40.67 -3.85 25.99
N PRO A 482 -39.83 -3.96 27.05
CA PRO A 482 -40.29 -4.06 28.40
C PRO A 482 -41.00 -2.75 28.80
N ALA A 483 -42.02 -2.88 29.67
CA ALA A 483 -42.76 -1.73 30.16
C ALA A 483 -41.90 -0.95 31.16
N LEU A 484 -41.01 -0.07 30.66
CA LEU A 484 -40.20 0.85 31.47
C LEU A 484 -41.09 1.93 32.03
N GLU A 485 -40.76 2.38 33.26
CA GLU A 485 -41.47 3.47 33.94
C GLU A 485 -40.84 4.83 33.61
N ASN A 486 -41.70 5.84 33.50
CA ASN A 486 -41.28 7.27 33.33
C ASN A 486 -40.38 7.59 32.11
N VAL A 487 -40.33 6.73 31.07
CA VAL A 487 -39.50 6.97 29.90
C VAL A 487 -40.04 6.26 28.64
N SER A 488 -39.91 6.89 27.49
CA SER A 488 -39.98 6.26 26.16
C SER A 488 -38.60 6.30 25.52
N LEU A 489 -38.19 5.20 24.89
CA LEU A 489 -36.93 5.16 24.18
C LEU A 489 -37.02 5.99 22.88
N ARG A 490 -36.00 6.76 22.57
CA ARG A 490 -35.85 7.44 21.29
C ARG A 490 -35.56 6.42 20.17
N GLU A 491 -35.83 6.75 18.90
CA GLU A 491 -35.63 5.83 17.78
C GLU A 491 -34.25 5.17 17.77
N TYR A 492 -33.20 5.94 17.95
CA TYR A 492 -31.85 5.39 17.99
C TYR A 492 -31.62 4.48 19.21
N GLN A 493 -32.20 4.78 20.36
CA GLN A 493 -32.09 3.94 21.56
C GLN A 493 -32.85 2.63 21.37
N LEU A 494 -33.99 2.68 20.66
CA LEU A 494 -34.74 1.51 20.26
C LEU A 494 -33.94 0.63 19.30
N GLY A 495 -33.31 1.24 18.29
CA GLY A 495 -32.39 0.53 17.42
C GLY A 495 -31.22 -0.12 18.17
N GLY A 496 -30.67 0.55 19.18
CA GLY A 496 -29.65 -0.02 20.05
C GLY A 496 -30.14 -1.19 20.90
N PHE A 497 -31.36 -1.12 21.41
CA PHE A 497 -32.01 -2.21 22.15
C PHE A 497 -32.21 -3.45 21.24
N TYR A 498 -32.67 -3.27 20.00
CA TYR A 498 -32.80 -4.36 19.04
C TYR A 498 -31.45 -4.99 18.68
N TRP A 499 -30.43 -4.17 18.49
CA TRP A 499 -29.08 -4.66 18.23
C TRP A 499 -28.52 -5.49 19.40
N LEU A 500 -28.71 -5.05 20.64
CA LEU A 500 -28.33 -5.81 21.84
C LEU A 500 -29.07 -7.16 21.92
N HIS A 501 -30.37 -7.19 21.56
CA HIS A 501 -31.13 -8.43 21.46
C HIS A 501 -30.60 -9.36 20.38
N SER A 502 -30.26 -8.83 19.20
CA SER A 502 -29.69 -9.61 18.11
C SER A 502 -28.34 -10.22 18.50
N LEU A 503 -27.47 -9.47 19.16
CA LEU A 503 -26.22 -10.02 19.69
C LEU A 503 -26.46 -11.18 20.64
N ARG A 504 -27.41 -11.01 21.58
CA ARG A 504 -27.76 -12.04 22.55
C ARG A 504 -28.28 -13.32 21.85
N GLN A 505 -29.21 -13.21 20.92
CA GLN A 505 -29.77 -14.35 20.18
C GLN A 505 -28.71 -15.15 19.42
N ASN A 506 -27.69 -14.45 18.92
CA ASN A 506 -26.58 -15.07 18.19
C ASN A 506 -25.40 -15.51 19.08
N GLY A 507 -25.46 -15.28 20.40
CA GLY A 507 -24.43 -15.65 21.36
C GLY A 507 -23.18 -14.76 21.31
N PHE A 508 -23.29 -13.52 20.80
CA PHE A 508 -22.18 -12.58 20.69
C PHE A 508 -22.18 -11.55 21.81
N GLY A 509 -20.98 -11.15 22.22
CA GLY A 509 -20.75 -9.94 23.00
C GLY A 509 -20.55 -8.71 22.11
N GLY A 510 -20.88 -7.52 22.63
CA GLY A 510 -20.73 -6.27 21.88
C GLY A 510 -20.29 -5.07 22.71
N ILE A 511 -19.91 -4.01 22.01
CA ILE A 511 -19.51 -2.71 22.58
C ILE A 511 -20.57 -1.66 22.22
N LEU A 512 -21.30 -1.18 23.20
CA LEU A 512 -22.16 -0.02 23.04
C LEU A 512 -21.32 1.24 23.27
N ALA A 513 -20.90 1.86 22.17
CA ALA A 513 -19.90 2.92 22.10
C ALA A 513 -20.49 4.30 21.79
N ASP A 514 -21.79 4.48 21.95
CA ASP A 514 -22.48 5.75 21.75
C ASP A 514 -21.81 6.89 22.52
N ASP A 515 -21.87 8.09 22.00
CA ASP A 515 -21.34 9.28 22.67
C ASP A 515 -21.92 9.42 24.07
N MET A 516 -21.15 10.07 24.95
CA MET A 516 -21.61 10.30 26.36
C MET A 516 -22.85 11.17 26.36
N GLY A 517 -23.85 10.74 27.14
CA GLY A 517 -25.14 11.45 27.26
C GLY A 517 -26.23 10.93 26.34
N LEU A 518 -25.96 9.98 25.42
CA LEU A 518 -26.96 9.36 24.54
C LEU A 518 -27.75 8.21 25.19
N GLY A 519 -27.59 7.95 26.49
CA GLY A 519 -28.41 6.98 27.20
C GLY A 519 -27.99 5.52 27.09
N LYS A 520 -26.69 5.23 27.10
CA LYS A 520 -26.17 3.84 27.12
C LYS A 520 -26.70 3.06 28.30
N THR A 521 -26.75 3.67 29.50
CA THR A 521 -27.31 3.06 30.70
C THR A 521 -28.77 2.70 30.52
N LEU A 522 -29.59 3.59 29.94
CA LEU A 522 -31.01 3.35 29.69
C LEU A 522 -31.25 2.21 28.71
N GLN A 523 -30.48 2.14 27.60
CA GLN A 523 -30.57 1.02 26.63
C GLN A 523 -30.19 -0.30 27.30
N THR A 524 -29.19 -0.30 28.17
CA THR A 524 -28.78 -1.48 28.95
C THR A 524 -29.83 -1.88 29.99
N ILE A 525 -30.47 -0.92 30.67
CA ILE A 525 -31.58 -1.17 31.60
C ILE A 525 -32.77 -1.78 30.83
N ALA A 526 -33.08 -1.28 29.63
CA ALA A 526 -34.13 -1.85 28.77
C ALA A 526 -33.84 -3.32 28.43
N LEU A 527 -32.59 -3.64 28.05
CA LEU A 527 -32.18 -5.02 27.81
C LEU A 527 -32.37 -5.89 29.06
N LEU A 528 -31.86 -5.44 30.21
CA LEU A 528 -31.99 -6.21 31.44
C LEU A 528 -33.45 -6.35 31.89
N ALA A 529 -34.28 -5.31 31.78
CA ALA A 529 -35.70 -5.34 32.06
C ALA A 529 -36.48 -6.36 31.19
N SER A 530 -36.05 -6.57 29.95
CA SER A 530 -36.61 -7.59 29.08
C SER A 530 -36.28 -9.04 29.48
N LEU A 531 -35.17 -9.21 30.26
CA LEU A 531 -34.69 -10.54 30.69
C LEU A 531 -35.29 -10.93 32.05
N TYR A 532 -35.66 -9.94 32.86
CA TYR A 532 -36.24 -10.12 34.18
C TYR A 532 -37.66 -9.49 34.22
N PRO A 533 -38.69 -10.23 33.81
CA PRO A 533 -40.03 -9.70 33.71
C PRO A 533 -40.58 -9.24 35.08
N LYS A 534 -41.46 -8.24 35.03
CA LYS A 534 -42.14 -7.71 36.22
C LYS A 534 -42.90 -8.83 36.91
N ARG A 535 -42.57 -9.12 38.17
CA ARG A 535 -43.29 -10.12 38.96
C ARG A 535 -44.61 -9.51 39.39
N GLU A 536 -45.71 -10.17 39.09
CA GLU A 536 -46.92 -9.94 39.82
C GLU A 536 -46.69 -10.49 41.26
N LEU A 537 -46.47 -9.64 42.20
CA LEU A 537 -46.52 -10.05 43.60
C LEU A 537 -47.95 -10.57 43.86
N PRO A 538 -48.11 -11.76 44.42
CA PRO A 538 -49.41 -12.18 44.88
C PRO A 538 -49.96 -11.10 45.86
N PRO A 539 -51.27 -10.77 45.76
CA PRO A 539 -51.87 -9.74 46.63
C PRO A 539 -51.60 -10.13 48.12
N THR A 540 -50.72 -9.44 48.75
CA THR A 540 -50.55 -9.51 50.19
C THR A 540 -51.70 -8.77 50.82
N ASP A 541 -52.71 -9.51 51.19
CA ASP A 541 -53.73 -9.05 52.16
C ASP A 541 -53.04 -8.70 53.49
N PHE A 542 -52.42 -7.54 53.54
CA PHE A 542 -52.02 -6.91 54.75
C PHE A 542 -53.09 -5.92 55.16
N THR A 543 -54.09 -6.37 55.96
CA THR A 543 -54.86 -5.49 56.81
C THR A 543 -53.95 -4.89 57.84
N PRO A 544 -53.82 -3.55 57.94
CA PRO A 544 -52.98 -2.93 58.97
C PRO A 544 -53.73 -3.09 60.34
N ALA A 545 -53.19 -3.94 61.20
CA ALA A 545 -53.57 -3.91 62.60
C ALA A 545 -53.09 -2.60 63.20
N LYS A 546 -54.05 -1.71 63.53
CA LYS A 546 -53.84 -0.59 64.40
C LYS A 546 -53.47 -1.14 65.80
N ASN A 547 -52.25 -0.92 66.25
CA ASN A 547 -52.00 -0.77 67.63
C ASN A 547 -50.86 0.16 68.00
N SER A 548 -51.19 1.15 68.72
CA SER A 548 -50.34 2.12 69.40
C SER A 548 -49.36 1.48 70.38
N ASN A 549 -48.10 1.94 70.35
CA ASN A 549 -47.38 2.48 71.50
C ASN A 549 -45.92 2.55 71.25
N ALA A 550 -45.38 3.76 71.29
CA ALA A 550 -43.95 4.02 71.30
C ALA A 550 -43.30 3.42 72.51
N THR A 551 -42.29 2.58 72.33
CA THR A 551 -41.33 2.33 73.43
C THR A 551 -39.94 2.16 72.90
N THR A 552 -39.07 2.96 73.38
CA THR A 552 -37.62 3.04 73.19
C THR A 552 -36.98 1.69 73.44
N PHE A 553 -36.26 1.14 72.46
CA PHE A 553 -35.43 -0.05 72.70
C PHE A 553 -33.99 0.34 73.01
N GLN A 554 -33.61 0.06 74.23
CA GLN A 554 -32.29 0.02 74.81
C GLN A 554 -31.65 -1.34 74.44
N LEU A 555 -30.41 -1.35 74.02
CA LEU A 555 -29.64 -2.55 73.77
C LEU A 555 -29.29 -3.28 75.02
N ASP A 556 -29.82 -4.49 75.25
CA ASP A 556 -29.33 -5.44 76.21
C ASP A 556 -28.44 -6.51 75.59
N LEU A 557 -27.29 -6.66 76.16
CA LEU A 557 -26.13 -7.41 75.64
C LEU A 557 -25.96 -8.79 76.33
N PHE A 558 -26.94 -9.49 76.73
CA PHE A 558 -26.85 -10.88 77.20
C PHE A 558 -28.24 -11.51 77.20
N ALA A 559 -28.54 -12.47 76.30
CA ALA A 559 -29.61 -13.42 76.51
C ALA A 559 -29.25 -14.77 75.93
N GLU A 560 -29.33 -15.80 76.76
CA GLU A 560 -29.03 -17.21 76.53
C GLU A 560 -29.95 -17.89 75.50
N GLU A 561 -29.42 -18.95 74.86
CA GLU A 561 -30.10 -19.88 73.99
C GLU A 561 -31.35 -20.50 74.58
N VAL A 562 -32.50 -20.40 73.90
CA VAL A 562 -33.63 -21.28 74.06
C VAL A 562 -33.89 -22.08 72.78
N THR A 563 -33.58 -23.34 72.83
CA THR A 563 -33.95 -24.34 71.86
C THR A 563 -35.41 -24.71 71.96
N ASN A 564 -36.22 -24.44 70.96
CA ASN A 564 -37.42 -25.22 70.59
C ASN A 564 -37.65 -25.25 69.06
N PRO A 565 -37.78 -26.42 68.46
CA PRO A 565 -38.03 -26.54 67.03
C PRO A 565 -39.53 -26.37 66.74
N LEU A 566 -39.89 -25.39 65.91
CA LEU A 566 -41.18 -25.31 65.27
C LEU A 566 -41.21 -26.18 64.00
N PRO A 567 -42.39 -26.77 63.63
CA PRO A 567 -42.50 -27.83 62.65
C PRO A 567 -42.28 -27.26 61.24
N ILE A 568 -41.42 -27.95 60.52
CA ILE A 568 -41.16 -27.71 59.12
C ILE A 568 -42.37 -28.20 58.30
N THR A 569 -43.17 -27.24 57.84
CA THR A 569 -44.12 -27.51 56.73
C THR A 569 -43.29 -27.66 55.49
N GLN A 570 -43.19 -28.87 54.97
CA GLN A 570 -42.70 -29.18 53.64
C GLN A 570 -43.61 -28.53 52.61
N SER A 571 -43.20 -27.37 52.05
CA SER A 571 -43.76 -26.86 50.83
C SER A 571 -43.08 -27.63 49.68
N THR A 572 -43.85 -28.41 48.97
CA THR A 572 -43.53 -29.02 47.70
C THR A 572 -42.86 -28.01 46.80
N PRO A 573 -41.77 -28.32 46.10
CA PRO A 573 -41.17 -27.38 45.16
C PRO A 573 -42.12 -27.26 43.95
N GLN A 574 -42.83 -26.13 43.85
CA GLN A 574 -43.40 -25.70 42.58
C GLN A 574 -42.28 -25.57 41.56
N ALA A 575 -42.52 -26.13 40.41
CA ALA A 575 -41.64 -26.07 39.25
C ALA A 575 -41.09 -24.65 39.04
N THR A 576 -39.81 -24.51 39.23
CA THR A 576 -39.07 -23.28 38.91
C THR A 576 -39.18 -23.04 37.39
N GLN A 577 -40.02 -22.09 36.99
CA GLN A 577 -39.84 -21.46 35.68
C GLN A 577 -38.39 -21.07 35.58
N ASP A 578 -37.75 -21.39 34.46
CA ASP A 578 -36.32 -21.09 34.18
C ASP A 578 -36.06 -19.59 34.32
N ARG A 579 -35.60 -19.20 35.52
CA ARG A 579 -35.19 -17.83 35.79
C ARG A 579 -33.89 -17.54 35.10
N PHE A 580 -33.84 -16.42 34.36
CA PHE A 580 -32.57 -15.97 33.78
C PHE A 580 -31.52 -15.75 34.90
N PRO A 581 -30.25 -16.24 34.73
CA PRO A 581 -29.27 -16.13 35.81
C PRO A 581 -28.95 -14.67 36.15
N THR A 582 -28.58 -14.41 37.42
CA THR A 582 -28.18 -13.09 37.90
C THR A 582 -27.16 -12.41 37.00
N SER A 583 -27.33 -11.15 36.66
CA SER A 583 -26.41 -10.33 35.90
C SER A 583 -25.44 -9.53 36.75
N LEU A 584 -24.18 -9.43 36.35
CA LEU A 584 -23.12 -8.66 37.04
C LEU A 584 -22.79 -7.40 36.26
N ILE A 585 -22.86 -6.24 36.91
CA ILE A 585 -22.40 -4.97 36.34
C ILE A 585 -21.18 -4.51 37.11
N VAL A 586 -20.05 -4.40 36.40
CA VAL A 586 -18.77 -3.91 36.95
C VAL A 586 -18.54 -2.49 36.49
N LEU A 587 -18.37 -1.57 37.39
CA LEU A 587 -18.32 -0.14 37.09
C LEU A 587 -17.39 0.62 38.05
N PRO A 588 -16.95 1.84 37.72
CA PRO A 588 -16.29 2.73 38.67
C PRO A 588 -17.20 3.07 39.88
N ALA A 589 -16.61 3.17 41.07
CA ALA A 589 -17.36 3.45 42.31
C ALA A 589 -18.25 4.70 42.23
N SER A 590 -17.85 5.70 41.49
CA SER A 590 -18.59 6.95 41.29
C SER A 590 -19.89 6.81 40.49
N LEU A 591 -20.07 5.71 39.74
CA LEU A 591 -21.24 5.46 38.91
C LEU A 591 -22.33 4.65 39.63
N ILE A 592 -22.01 4.01 40.74
CA ILE A 592 -22.96 3.14 41.46
C ILE A 592 -24.27 3.85 41.74
N HIS A 593 -24.22 5.04 42.34
CA HIS A 593 -25.42 5.82 42.67
C HIS A 593 -26.23 6.22 41.43
N ASN A 594 -25.53 6.55 40.32
CA ASN A 594 -26.23 6.89 39.09
C ASN A 594 -27.00 5.69 38.53
N TRP A 595 -26.40 4.52 38.51
CA TRP A 595 -27.06 3.28 38.09
C TRP A 595 -28.24 2.93 39.00
N LEU A 596 -28.08 3.04 40.31
CA LEU A 596 -29.17 2.81 41.27
C LEU A 596 -30.34 3.77 41.06
N ASN A 597 -30.07 5.05 40.84
CA ASN A 597 -31.10 6.06 40.57
C ASN A 597 -31.82 5.82 39.24
N GLU A 598 -31.07 5.41 38.17
CA GLU A 598 -31.67 5.09 36.87
C GLU A 598 -32.51 3.80 36.94
N PHE A 599 -32.08 2.76 37.67
CA PHE A 599 -32.90 1.58 37.92
C PHE A 599 -34.17 1.91 38.71
N ALA A 600 -34.05 2.65 39.81
CA ALA A 600 -35.20 3.06 40.62
C ALA A 600 -36.21 3.90 39.83
N ARG A 601 -35.74 4.65 38.83
CA ARG A 601 -36.59 5.50 37.99
C ARG A 601 -37.25 4.74 36.82
N PHE A 602 -36.54 3.81 36.18
CA PHE A 602 -36.99 3.21 34.91
C PHE A 602 -37.43 1.75 35.02
N ALA A 603 -36.90 1.00 36.01
CA ALA A 603 -37.18 -0.42 36.21
C ALA A 603 -37.16 -0.78 37.72
N PRO A 604 -38.04 -0.16 38.57
CA PRO A 604 -38.01 -0.31 40.04
C PRO A 604 -38.30 -1.74 40.51
N TRP A 605 -38.87 -2.61 39.69
CA TRP A 605 -39.15 -4.01 40.02
C TRP A 605 -37.91 -4.93 40.00
N LEU A 606 -36.79 -4.48 39.44
CA LEU A 606 -35.57 -5.27 39.41
C LEU A 606 -34.93 -5.35 40.80
N GLY A 607 -34.62 -6.57 41.23
CA GLY A 607 -33.90 -6.83 42.47
C GLY A 607 -32.40 -6.56 42.32
N ILE A 608 -31.91 -5.48 42.98
CA ILE A 608 -30.53 -5.04 42.85
C ILE A 608 -29.76 -5.25 44.13
N TYR A 609 -28.61 -5.89 44.07
CA TYR A 609 -27.65 -6.04 45.13
C TYR A 609 -26.37 -5.23 44.87
N THR A 610 -25.95 -4.43 45.85
CA THR A 610 -24.74 -3.62 45.75
C THR A 610 -23.61 -4.29 46.53
N HIS A 611 -22.67 -4.92 45.77
CA HIS A 611 -21.51 -5.62 46.33
C HIS A 611 -20.29 -4.70 46.38
N VAL A 612 -20.24 -3.81 47.38
CA VAL A 612 -19.15 -2.83 47.58
C VAL A 612 -18.93 -2.54 49.08
N GLY A 613 -17.77 -1.97 49.42
CA GLY A 613 -17.41 -1.58 50.78
C GLY A 613 -16.86 -2.73 51.65
N LEU A 614 -16.64 -2.39 52.95
CA LEU A 614 -16.04 -3.34 53.91
C LEU A 614 -17.06 -4.32 54.51
N GLY A 615 -18.33 -3.93 54.54
CA GLY A 615 -19.44 -4.75 55.09
C GLY A 615 -20.14 -5.63 54.07
N ARG A 616 -19.53 -5.89 52.88
CA ARG A 616 -20.12 -6.74 51.84
C ARG A 616 -20.12 -8.22 52.24
N THR A 617 -21.19 -8.89 51.89
CA THR A 617 -21.37 -10.31 52.22
C THR A 617 -20.46 -11.17 51.37
N ALA A 618 -19.72 -12.11 51.97
CA ALA A 618 -18.92 -13.11 51.29
C ALA A 618 -19.75 -14.31 50.78
N SER A 619 -21.09 -14.23 50.78
CA SER A 619 -21.97 -15.36 50.45
C SER A 619 -22.52 -15.29 49.04
N ILE A 620 -22.29 -16.34 48.25
CA ILE A 620 -22.86 -16.54 46.90
C ILE A 620 -24.39 -16.58 46.96
N SER A 621 -25.02 -17.01 48.08
CA SER A 621 -26.48 -17.06 48.23
C SER A 621 -27.13 -15.69 48.11
N ALA A 622 -26.48 -14.63 48.61
CA ALA A 622 -26.99 -13.26 48.49
C ALA A 622 -26.97 -12.79 47.02
N ILE A 623 -25.98 -13.21 46.24
CA ILE A 623 -25.90 -12.89 44.80
C ILE A 623 -27.06 -13.57 44.03
N LYS A 624 -27.33 -14.86 44.32
CA LYS A 624 -28.38 -15.64 43.61
C LYS A 624 -29.81 -15.14 43.83
N GLN A 625 -30.04 -14.42 44.92
CA GLN A 625 -31.37 -13.91 45.24
C GLN A 625 -31.79 -12.68 44.47
N HIS A 626 -30.83 -11.97 43.86
CA HIS A 626 -31.07 -10.73 43.13
C HIS A 626 -30.96 -10.92 41.62
N ASP A 627 -31.62 -10.05 40.88
CA ASP A 627 -31.59 -10.04 39.42
C ASP A 627 -30.25 -9.44 38.94
N ILE A 628 -29.78 -8.41 39.58
CA ILE A 628 -28.62 -7.64 39.22
C ILE A 628 -27.69 -7.41 40.42
N VAL A 629 -26.39 -7.58 40.17
CA VAL A 629 -25.33 -7.25 41.15
C VAL A 629 -24.49 -6.10 40.59
N LEU A 630 -24.39 -5.01 41.34
CA LEU A 630 -23.50 -3.89 41.06
C LEU A 630 -22.22 -4.03 41.87
N THR A 631 -21.05 -3.96 41.22
CA THR A 631 -19.75 -4.00 41.88
C THR A 631 -18.73 -3.10 41.24
N THR A 632 -17.59 -2.88 41.91
CA THR A 632 -16.50 -2.10 41.34
C THR A 632 -15.40 -3.02 40.84
N TYR A 633 -14.57 -2.53 39.85
CA TYR A 633 -13.39 -3.26 39.36
C TYR A 633 -12.44 -3.67 40.48
N GLY A 634 -12.28 -2.81 41.52
CA GLY A 634 -11.44 -3.11 42.66
C GLY A 634 -12.03 -4.21 43.56
N THR A 635 -13.32 -4.16 43.85
CA THR A 635 -14.03 -5.16 44.65
C THR A 635 -14.08 -6.50 43.92
N MET A 636 -14.49 -6.51 42.65
CA MET A 636 -14.51 -7.70 41.77
C MET A 636 -13.15 -8.41 41.75
N ARG A 637 -12.05 -7.66 41.56
CA ARG A 637 -10.69 -8.21 41.60
C ARG A 637 -10.34 -8.86 42.93
N ASN A 638 -10.73 -8.22 44.06
CA ASN A 638 -10.40 -8.74 45.40
C ASN A 638 -11.19 -10.01 45.72
N ASP A 639 -12.43 -10.08 45.22
CA ASP A 639 -13.38 -11.17 45.53
C ASP A 639 -13.52 -12.18 44.39
N ILE A 640 -12.55 -12.22 43.46
CA ILE A 640 -12.61 -13.03 42.23
C ILE A 640 -12.82 -14.52 42.51
N GLU A 641 -12.16 -15.06 43.53
CA GLU A 641 -12.26 -16.50 43.87
C GLU A 641 -13.66 -16.91 44.32
N MET A 642 -14.39 -15.96 44.96
CA MET A 642 -15.80 -16.15 45.33
C MET A 642 -16.71 -16.09 44.09
N LEU A 643 -16.41 -15.25 43.10
CA LEU A 643 -17.25 -15.04 41.92
C LEU A 643 -17.05 -16.09 40.84
N LEU A 644 -15.89 -16.74 40.77
CA LEU A 644 -15.53 -17.72 39.74
C LEU A 644 -16.49 -18.93 39.59
N PRO A 645 -16.99 -19.53 40.70
CA PRO A 645 -17.91 -20.67 40.60
C PRO A 645 -19.27 -20.31 40.01
N PHE A 646 -19.59 -19.03 39.90
CA PHE A 646 -20.89 -18.54 39.45
C PHE A 646 -20.87 -18.25 37.94
N THR A 647 -21.88 -18.77 37.21
CA THR A 647 -22.13 -18.40 35.82
C THR A 647 -23.20 -17.32 35.76
N PHE A 648 -22.79 -16.10 35.42
CA PHE A 648 -23.71 -14.95 35.34
C PHE A 648 -24.52 -15.02 34.02
N GLY A 649 -25.75 -14.49 34.02
CA GLY A 649 -26.54 -14.31 32.80
C GLY A 649 -25.87 -13.31 31.86
N TYR A 650 -25.58 -12.12 32.41
CA TYR A 650 -24.74 -11.10 31.72
C TYR A 650 -23.59 -10.67 32.65
N ILE A 651 -22.44 -10.37 32.03
CA ILE A 651 -21.43 -9.53 32.65
C ILE A 651 -21.32 -8.26 31.80
N ILE A 652 -21.58 -7.12 32.44
CA ILE A 652 -21.57 -5.81 31.82
C ILE A 652 -20.44 -4.99 32.40
N LEU A 653 -19.54 -4.48 31.60
CA LEU A 653 -18.44 -3.61 31.99
C LEU A 653 -18.76 -2.17 31.58
N ASP A 654 -18.96 -1.30 32.54
CA ASP A 654 -19.11 0.14 32.29
C ASP A 654 -17.78 0.87 32.45
N GLU A 655 -17.52 1.88 31.60
CA GLU A 655 -16.25 2.59 31.50
C GLU A 655 -15.08 1.61 31.35
N SER A 656 -15.17 0.79 30.28
CA SER A 656 -14.26 -0.35 30.02
C SER A 656 -12.81 0.03 29.80
N GLN A 657 -12.45 1.31 29.65
CA GLN A 657 -11.06 1.74 29.64
C GLN A 657 -10.25 1.28 30.86
N THR A 658 -10.93 0.81 31.91
CA THR A 658 -10.30 0.24 33.11
C THR A 658 -9.56 -1.08 32.79
N ILE A 659 -10.02 -1.83 31.78
CA ILE A 659 -9.41 -3.10 31.36
C ILE A 659 -8.50 -2.98 30.12
N LYS A 660 -8.07 -1.77 29.75
CA LYS A 660 -7.24 -1.52 28.56
C LYS A 660 -5.88 -2.25 28.57
N ASN A 661 -5.28 -2.41 29.74
CA ASN A 661 -4.01 -3.13 29.88
C ASN A 661 -4.26 -4.62 30.11
N PRO A 662 -3.92 -5.50 29.14
CA PRO A 662 -4.13 -6.95 29.25
C PRO A 662 -3.44 -7.60 30.46
N THR A 663 -2.32 -7.04 30.93
CA THR A 663 -1.52 -7.60 32.03
C THR A 663 -1.95 -7.07 33.40
N SER A 664 -2.90 -6.16 33.47
CA SER A 664 -3.36 -5.64 34.74
C SER A 664 -4.13 -6.69 35.55
N LYS A 665 -3.98 -6.69 36.90
CA LYS A 665 -4.69 -7.63 37.76
C LYS A 665 -6.21 -7.54 37.63
N ALA A 666 -6.76 -6.35 37.33
CA ALA A 666 -8.19 -6.17 37.10
C ALA A 666 -8.66 -6.81 35.81
N THR A 667 -7.91 -6.64 34.72
CA THR A 667 -8.20 -7.24 33.40
C THR A 667 -8.13 -8.76 33.46
N GLN A 668 -7.10 -9.31 34.09
CA GLN A 668 -6.94 -10.74 34.28
C GLN A 668 -8.09 -11.35 35.12
N ALA A 669 -8.57 -10.64 36.13
CA ALA A 669 -9.73 -11.07 36.93
C ALA A 669 -11.01 -11.09 36.08
N VAL A 670 -11.24 -10.04 35.27
CA VAL A 670 -12.42 -9.97 34.38
C VAL A 670 -12.43 -11.13 33.37
N PHE A 671 -11.28 -11.48 32.80
CA PHE A 671 -11.18 -12.58 31.81
C PHE A 671 -11.54 -13.95 32.38
N ARG A 672 -11.38 -14.14 33.70
CA ARG A 672 -11.67 -15.41 34.40
C ARG A 672 -13.14 -15.60 34.74
N LEU A 673 -13.95 -14.52 34.72
CA LEU A 673 -15.38 -14.60 35.08
C LEU A 673 -16.18 -15.38 34.02
N ASN A 674 -17.12 -16.20 34.50
CA ASN A 674 -18.02 -17.01 33.67
C ASN A 674 -19.39 -16.33 33.45
N SER A 675 -19.85 -16.27 32.21
CA SER A 675 -21.18 -15.73 31.88
C SER A 675 -21.73 -16.32 30.57
N GLN A 676 -23.07 -16.26 30.42
CA GLN A 676 -23.71 -16.62 29.16
C GLN A 676 -23.51 -15.52 28.09
N HIS A 677 -23.60 -14.23 28.50
CA HIS A 677 -23.49 -13.07 27.62
C HIS A 677 -22.56 -12.02 28.22
N ARG A 678 -21.96 -11.23 27.35
CA ARG A 678 -21.02 -10.16 27.73
C ARG A 678 -21.30 -8.86 26.99
N LEU A 679 -21.20 -7.74 27.68
CA LEU A 679 -21.44 -6.41 27.14
C LEU A 679 -20.42 -5.41 27.70
N VAL A 680 -19.96 -4.51 26.84
CA VAL A 680 -19.09 -3.40 27.21
C VAL A 680 -19.77 -2.09 26.89
N LEU A 681 -19.75 -1.16 27.87
CA LEU A 681 -20.23 0.20 27.70
C LEU A 681 -19.04 1.15 27.78
N THR A 682 -18.87 2.00 26.76
CA THR A 682 -17.82 3.03 26.75
C THR A 682 -18.23 4.18 25.84
N GLY A 683 -17.81 5.41 26.17
CA GLY A 683 -17.92 6.54 25.24
C GLY A 683 -16.72 6.65 24.30
N THR A 684 -15.67 5.86 24.55
CA THR A 684 -14.40 5.93 23.82
C THR A 684 -13.82 4.51 23.67
N PRO A 685 -14.21 3.76 22.62
CA PRO A 685 -13.78 2.36 22.46
C PRO A 685 -12.26 2.23 22.25
N ILE A 686 -11.64 3.27 21.69
CA ILE A 686 -10.20 3.35 21.50
C ILE A 686 -9.71 4.65 22.13
N GLN A 687 -8.86 4.57 23.14
CA GLN A 687 -8.31 5.77 23.79
C GLN A 687 -6.86 6.04 23.41
N ASN A 688 -6.00 5.03 23.55
CA ASN A 688 -4.55 5.24 23.43
C ASN A 688 -3.82 4.19 22.60
N SER A 689 -4.36 2.98 22.44
CA SER A 689 -3.68 1.91 21.69
C SER A 689 -4.62 0.84 21.14
N LEU A 690 -4.18 0.13 20.14
CA LEU A 690 -4.88 -1.05 19.60
C LEU A 690 -4.97 -2.19 20.63
N SER A 691 -4.08 -2.25 21.61
CA SER A 691 -4.16 -3.21 22.71
C SER A 691 -5.43 -3.03 23.54
N ASP A 692 -6.01 -1.82 23.58
CA ASP A 692 -7.29 -1.53 24.23
C ASP A 692 -8.42 -2.32 23.55
N ILE A 693 -8.43 -2.36 22.21
CA ILE A 693 -9.40 -3.14 21.42
C ILE A 693 -9.23 -4.62 21.70
N TRP A 694 -8.00 -5.13 21.63
CA TRP A 694 -7.73 -6.55 21.88
C TRP A 694 -8.25 -6.97 23.26
N SER A 695 -8.00 -6.17 24.26
CA SER A 695 -8.42 -6.46 25.65
C SER A 695 -9.94 -6.52 25.77
N GLN A 696 -10.66 -5.56 25.19
CA GLN A 696 -12.13 -5.52 25.22
C GLN A 696 -12.73 -6.71 24.43
N PHE A 697 -12.19 -7.01 23.24
CA PHE A 697 -12.68 -8.12 22.43
C PHE A 697 -12.31 -9.49 23.00
N ASN A 698 -11.17 -9.63 23.67
CA ASN A 698 -10.83 -10.86 24.37
C ASN A 698 -11.77 -11.15 25.56
N PHE A 699 -12.34 -10.09 26.17
CA PHE A 699 -13.43 -10.26 27.12
C PHE A 699 -14.74 -10.59 26.42
N LEU A 700 -15.15 -9.87 25.39
CA LEU A 700 -16.47 -10.01 24.74
C LEU A 700 -16.63 -11.32 23.96
N ASN A 701 -15.74 -11.56 23.03
CA ASN A 701 -15.73 -12.68 22.10
C ASN A 701 -14.32 -13.31 22.11
N PRO A 702 -14.00 -14.16 23.07
CA PRO A 702 -12.66 -14.75 23.18
C PRO A 702 -12.18 -15.34 21.86
N GLU A 703 -10.91 -15.09 21.51
CA GLU A 703 -10.23 -15.59 20.31
C GLU A 703 -10.62 -14.93 18.98
N ILE A 704 -11.55 -13.98 18.93
CA ILE A 704 -11.89 -13.26 17.68
C ILE A 704 -10.68 -12.56 17.06
N LEU A 705 -9.79 -12.00 17.88
CA LEU A 705 -8.55 -11.36 17.48
C LEU A 705 -7.31 -12.25 17.72
N GLY A 706 -7.53 -13.53 18.08
CA GLY A 706 -6.47 -14.45 18.42
C GLY A 706 -5.73 -14.10 19.71
N THR A 707 -4.56 -14.71 19.93
CA THR A 707 -3.71 -14.37 21.08
C THR A 707 -3.17 -12.94 20.96
N HIS A 708 -2.80 -12.33 22.09
CA HIS A 708 -2.22 -10.97 22.09
C HIS A 708 -0.97 -10.87 21.19
N THR A 709 -0.12 -11.89 21.20
CA THR A 709 1.07 -11.95 20.32
C THR A 709 0.70 -12.01 18.84
N HIS A 710 -0.34 -12.79 18.50
CA HIS A 710 -0.87 -12.87 17.14
C HIS A 710 -1.43 -11.52 16.70
N PHE A 711 -2.26 -10.89 17.53
CA PHE A 711 -2.83 -9.57 17.26
C PHE A 711 -1.77 -8.50 17.04
N MET A 712 -0.74 -8.46 17.88
CA MET A 712 0.37 -7.52 17.73
C MET A 712 1.09 -7.70 16.39
N LYS A 713 1.36 -8.96 15.99
CA LYS A 713 2.07 -9.27 14.75
C LYS A 713 1.24 -8.98 13.49
N MET A 714 -0.05 -9.31 13.50
CA MET A 714 -0.92 -9.25 12.32
C MET A 714 -1.55 -7.88 12.08
N TYR A 715 -1.81 -7.12 13.18
CA TYR A 715 -2.53 -5.86 13.09
C TYR A 715 -1.73 -4.69 13.67
N ALA A 716 -1.27 -4.75 14.93
CA ALA A 716 -0.72 -3.60 15.61
C ALA A 716 0.63 -3.12 15.04
N ILE A 717 1.58 -4.03 14.76
CA ILE A 717 2.90 -3.68 14.21
C ILE A 717 2.81 -3.19 12.75
N PRO A 718 2.06 -3.85 11.84
CA PRO A 718 1.89 -3.36 10.47
C PRO A 718 1.28 -1.96 10.40
N LEU A 719 0.23 -1.70 11.20
CA LEU A 719 -0.42 -0.40 11.29
C LEU A 719 0.51 0.70 11.82
N ALA A 720 1.38 0.35 12.80
CA ALA A 720 2.31 1.31 13.39
C ALA A 720 3.49 1.67 12.49
N LYS A 721 3.99 0.72 11.69
CA LYS A 721 5.24 0.88 10.91
C LYS A 721 5.02 1.28 9.47
N ASN A 722 3.99 0.75 8.82
CA ASN A 722 3.86 0.81 7.36
C ASN A 722 2.64 1.62 6.89
N HIS A 723 1.76 2.10 7.77
CA HIS A 723 0.45 2.66 7.42
C HIS A 723 -0.30 1.76 6.40
N GLU A 724 -0.26 0.43 6.63
CA GLU A 724 -0.92 -0.53 5.74
C GLU A 724 -2.44 -0.43 5.89
N ASP A 725 -3.10 0.26 4.97
CA ASP A 725 -4.55 0.39 4.91
C ASP A 725 -5.27 -0.96 4.96
N ARG A 726 -4.68 -2.00 4.35
CA ARG A 726 -5.21 -3.37 4.38
C ARG A 726 -5.34 -3.97 5.79
N ALA A 727 -4.39 -3.73 6.68
CA ALA A 727 -4.45 -4.24 8.06
C ALA A 727 -5.54 -3.51 8.86
N ALA A 728 -5.76 -2.21 8.59
CA ALA A 728 -6.86 -1.43 9.17
C ALA A 728 -8.22 -1.97 8.71
N ASP A 729 -8.39 -2.18 7.41
CA ASP A 729 -9.64 -2.68 6.84
C ASP A 729 -9.99 -4.09 7.34
N ARG A 730 -8.98 -4.97 7.44
CA ARG A 730 -9.14 -6.31 8.02
C ARG A 730 -9.64 -6.25 9.47
N LEU A 731 -9.01 -5.43 10.29
CA LEU A 731 -9.42 -5.26 11.69
C LEU A 731 -10.83 -4.68 11.79
N LYS A 732 -11.13 -3.63 11.00
CA LYS A 732 -12.47 -3.04 10.92
C LYS A 732 -13.53 -4.07 10.56
N ASN A 733 -13.31 -4.85 9.52
CA ASN A 733 -14.25 -5.88 9.07
C ASN A 733 -14.54 -6.92 10.14
N LEU A 734 -13.54 -7.30 10.95
CA LEU A 734 -13.73 -8.25 12.05
C LEU A 734 -14.54 -7.69 13.21
N ILE A 735 -14.34 -6.42 13.59
CA ILE A 735 -14.88 -5.87 14.83
C ILE A 735 -16.17 -5.05 14.66
N ASN A 736 -16.39 -4.43 13.48
CA ASN A 736 -17.53 -3.54 13.24
C ASN A 736 -18.90 -4.12 13.57
N PRO A 737 -19.24 -5.40 13.29
CA PRO A 737 -20.53 -5.95 13.65
C PRO A 737 -20.84 -5.95 15.13
N PHE A 738 -19.81 -5.91 15.96
CA PHE A 738 -19.88 -5.99 17.43
C PHE A 738 -19.70 -4.65 18.12
N ILE A 739 -19.64 -3.54 17.36
CA ILE A 739 -19.53 -2.17 17.87
C ILE A 739 -20.70 -1.35 17.35
N LEU A 740 -21.48 -0.81 18.27
CA LEU A 740 -22.49 0.21 17.93
C LEU A 740 -22.02 1.55 18.47
N ARG A 741 -21.70 2.47 17.56
CA ARG A 741 -21.25 3.83 17.89
C ARG A 741 -22.09 4.85 17.11
N ARG A 742 -22.67 5.79 17.83
CA ARG A 742 -23.41 6.91 17.26
C ARG A 742 -22.95 8.20 17.91
N THR A 743 -22.83 9.25 17.11
CA THR A 743 -22.45 10.57 17.60
C THR A 743 -23.68 11.40 17.95
N LYS A 744 -23.49 12.46 18.73
CA LYS A 744 -24.59 13.38 19.09
C LYS A 744 -25.14 14.10 17.87
N GLU A 745 -24.28 14.47 16.96
CA GLU A 745 -24.63 15.16 15.73
C GLU A 745 -25.55 14.30 14.85
N GLU A 746 -25.35 12.97 14.84
CA GLU A 746 -26.14 12.03 14.04
C GLU A 746 -27.54 11.80 14.63
N VAL A 747 -27.66 11.72 15.96
CA VAL A 747 -28.90 11.19 16.59
C VAL A 747 -29.65 12.17 17.50
N ALA A 748 -29.08 13.34 17.77
CA ALA A 748 -29.66 14.36 18.64
C ALA A 748 -29.44 15.78 18.07
N PRO A 749 -29.94 16.07 16.85
CA PRO A 749 -29.74 17.37 16.20
C PRO A 749 -30.42 18.53 16.95
N GLU A 750 -31.32 18.22 17.89
CA GLU A 750 -31.98 19.22 18.76
C GLU A 750 -31.09 19.74 19.90
N LEU A 751 -29.92 19.13 20.13
CA LEU A 751 -29.01 19.65 21.13
C LEU A 751 -28.43 21.00 20.69
N PRO A 752 -28.40 22.00 21.59
CA PRO A 752 -27.78 23.28 21.26
C PRO A 752 -26.32 23.10 20.82
N PRO A 753 -25.80 23.94 19.90
CA PRO A 753 -24.43 23.83 19.46
C PRO A 753 -23.42 24.12 20.60
N ILE A 754 -22.26 23.49 20.50
CA ILE A 754 -21.10 23.82 21.33
C ILE A 754 -20.28 24.89 20.60
N THR A 755 -19.96 25.96 21.33
CA THR A 755 -19.00 26.96 20.83
C THR A 755 -17.68 26.78 21.59
N GLU A 756 -16.68 26.23 20.92
CA GLU A 756 -15.34 26.06 21.48
C GLU A 756 -14.43 27.23 21.11
N SER A 757 -13.73 27.78 22.10
CA SER A 757 -12.75 28.84 21.90
C SER A 757 -11.44 28.51 22.61
N VAL A 758 -10.34 28.56 21.90
CA VAL A 758 -9.00 28.45 22.48
C VAL A 758 -8.50 29.84 22.83
N VAL A 759 -8.19 30.04 24.11
CA VAL A 759 -7.66 31.32 24.64
C VAL A 759 -6.17 31.16 24.89
N TYR A 760 -5.36 31.79 24.05
CA TYR A 760 -3.92 31.83 24.21
C TYR A 760 -3.54 32.94 25.21
N CYS A 761 -2.91 32.53 26.31
CA CYS A 761 -2.53 33.39 27.41
C CYS A 761 -1.02 33.66 27.40
N GLY A 762 -0.60 34.91 27.43
CA GLY A 762 0.79 35.30 27.58
C GLY A 762 1.27 35.06 29.03
N MET A 763 2.55 34.80 29.22
CA MET A 763 3.18 34.79 30.56
C MET A 763 3.52 36.21 31.02
N THR A 764 3.48 36.46 32.33
CA THR A 764 4.10 37.68 32.90
C THR A 764 5.64 37.54 32.81
N GLU A 765 6.39 38.67 32.77
CA GLU A 765 7.86 38.65 32.65
C GLU A 765 8.50 37.78 33.75
N ALA A 766 8.03 37.88 34.96
CA ALA A 766 8.50 37.08 36.10
C ALA A 766 8.18 35.58 35.91
N GLN A 767 7.00 35.26 35.40
CA GLN A 767 6.60 33.89 35.12
C GLN A 767 7.46 33.29 33.98
N GLN A 768 7.71 34.08 32.94
CA GLN A 768 8.54 33.66 31.80
C GLN A 768 9.98 33.35 32.19
N SER A 769 10.59 34.25 32.99
CA SER A 769 11.94 34.04 33.52
C SER A 769 12.07 32.74 34.34
N HIS A 770 11.07 32.46 35.21
CA HIS A 770 11.01 31.21 35.98
C HIS A 770 10.83 29.99 35.08
N TYR A 771 9.96 30.09 34.10
CA TYR A 771 9.68 29.01 33.15
C TYR A 771 10.93 28.65 32.35
N GLU A 772 11.60 29.61 31.72
CA GLU A 772 12.81 29.38 30.93
C GLU A 772 13.98 28.86 31.77
N THR A 773 14.10 29.30 33.01
CA THR A 773 15.12 28.79 33.95
C THR A 773 14.91 27.30 34.23
N GLU A 774 13.67 26.90 34.57
CA GLU A 774 13.37 25.49 34.82
C GLU A 774 13.39 24.62 33.56
N LYS A 775 12.94 25.16 32.43
CA LYS A 775 13.03 24.50 31.12
C LYS A 775 14.50 24.18 30.76
N SER A 776 15.39 25.12 30.97
CA SER A 776 16.84 24.94 30.73
C SER A 776 17.46 23.88 31.62
N LYS A 777 17.13 23.89 32.93
CA LYS A 777 17.60 22.88 33.91
C LYS A 777 17.15 21.47 33.48
N VAL A 778 15.85 21.34 33.18
CA VAL A 778 15.23 20.08 32.77
C VAL A 778 15.88 19.56 31.46
N ARG A 779 16.04 20.43 30.46
CA ARG A 779 16.69 20.09 29.19
C ARG A 779 18.09 19.51 29.41
N ASN A 780 18.90 20.15 30.25
CA ASN A 780 20.24 19.69 30.55
C ASN A 780 20.23 18.31 31.23
N LEU A 781 19.34 18.11 32.21
CA LEU A 781 19.17 16.83 32.91
C LEU A 781 18.75 15.70 31.96
N ILE A 782 17.86 15.99 30.99
CA ILE A 782 17.45 15.01 29.98
C ILE A 782 18.61 14.65 29.07
N ILE A 783 19.39 15.63 28.59
CA ILE A 783 20.56 15.40 27.75
C ILE A 783 21.60 14.54 28.48
N GLU A 784 21.86 14.80 29.78
CA GLU A 784 22.78 13.99 30.59
C GLU A 784 22.32 12.55 30.72
N ASN A 785 21.03 12.31 30.99
CA ASN A 785 20.48 10.96 31.16
C ASN A 785 20.43 10.17 29.84
N PHE A 786 20.26 10.83 28.70
CA PHE A 786 20.38 10.14 27.41
C PHE A 786 21.80 9.60 27.15
N LYS A 787 22.84 10.15 27.75
CA LYS A 787 24.22 9.63 27.66
C LYS A 787 24.42 8.34 28.46
N LEU A 788 23.54 8.08 29.47
CA LEU A 788 23.61 6.91 30.35
C LEU A 788 22.80 5.69 29.85
N ASP A 789 22.13 5.82 28.73
CA ASP A 789 21.35 4.77 28.01
C ASP A 789 20.27 4.03 28.86
N ASP A 790 19.80 4.61 29.96
CA ASP A 790 18.69 4.10 30.76
C ASP A 790 17.35 4.71 30.35
N ARG A 791 16.68 4.06 29.40
CA ARG A 791 15.40 4.53 28.86
C ARG A 791 14.27 4.62 29.90
N LYS A 792 14.25 3.76 30.91
CA LYS A 792 13.20 3.78 31.94
C LYS A 792 13.37 4.95 32.90
N ALA A 793 14.58 5.19 33.37
CA ALA A 793 14.90 6.34 34.22
C ALA A 793 14.65 7.66 33.49
N THR A 794 15.03 7.73 32.20
CA THR A 794 14.80 8.92 31.35
C THR A 794 13.29 9.21 31.19
N SER A 795 12.44 8.21 30.95
CA SER A 795 10.99 8.40 30.80
C SER A 795 10.34 8.96 32.10
N VAL A 796 10.72 8.47 33.26
CA VAL A 796 10.21 8.97 34.56
C VAL A 796 10.66 10.42 34.76
N LEU A 797 11.88 10.76 34.41
CA LEU A 797 12.43 12.10 34.55
C LEU A 797 11.72 13.10 33.63
N VAL A 798 11.46 12.70 32.37
CA VAL A 798 10.70 13.49 31.39
C VAL A 798 9.28 13.76 31.90
N LEU A 799 8.56 12.76 32.43
CA LEU A 799 7.23 12.93 33.02
C LEU A 799 7.21 13.92 34.18
N ARG A 800 8.21 13.83 35.06
CA ARG A 800 8.35 14.78 36.20
C ARG A 800 8.62 16.19 35.68
N ALA A 801 9.52 16.32 34.71
CA ALA A 801 9.86 17.57 34.07
C ALA A 801 8.65 18.27 33.43
N LEU A 802 7.91 17.52 32.62
CA LEU A 802 6.67 18.02 32.00
C LEU A 802 5.62 18.44 33.05
N THR A 803 5.55 17.73 34.15
CA THR A 803 4.64 18.11 35.24
C THR A 803 5.03 19.47 35.88
N ILE A 804 6.33 19.69 36.11
CA ILE A 804 6.86 20.95 36.64
C ILE A 804 6.61 22.10 35.64
N LEU A 805 6.95 21.93 34.36
CA LEU A 805 6.74 22.97 33.34
C LEU A 805 5.25 23.30 33.14
N ARG A 806 4.36 22.31 33.15
CA ARG A 806 2.90 22.55 33.13
C ARG A 806 2.42 23.31 34.33
N GLN A 807 2.94 23.04 35.53
CA GLN A 807 2.58 23.80 36.73
C GLN A 807 3.03 25.26 36.60
N LEU A 808 4.26 25.54 36.14
CA LEU A 808 4.74 26.88 35.87
C LEU A 808 3.95 27.61 34.79
N ALA A 809 3.59 26.92 33.70
CA ALA A 809 2.75 27.49 32.66
C ALA A 809 1.39 27.92 33.17
N ASN A 810 0.81 27.18 34.15
CA ASN A 810 -0.45 27.53 34.78
C ASN A 810 -0.28 28.65 35.79
N HIS A 811 0.54 28.45 36.81
CA HIS A 811 0.82 29.47 37.83
C HIS A 811 2.09 29.15 38.63
N PRO A 812 3.08 30.06 38.76
CA PRO A 812 4.31 29.85 39.52
C PRO A 812 4.12 29.38 40.96
N ARG A 813 3.09 29.86 41.65
CA ARG A 813 2.73 29.47 43.04
C ARG A 813 2.36 27.98 43.20
N MET A 814 2.22 27.22 42.11
CA MET A 814 1.90 25.79 42.23
C MET A 814 3.11 24.94 42.63
N LEU A 815 4.32 25.45 42.49
CA LEU A 815 5.57 24.84 43.00
C LEU A 815 5.77 25.17 44.48
N GLU A 816 6.47 24.28 45.23
CA GLU A 816 6.72 24.48 46.66
C GLU A 816 7.53 25.74 46.93
N ASN A 817 8.43 26.10 46.04
CA ASN A 817 9.24 27.32 46.09
C ASN A 817 8.69 28.42 45.16
N GLY A 818 7.37 28.45 44.90
CA GLY A 818 6.76 29.39 43.96
C GLY A 818 6.97 30.83 44.41
N SER A 819 7.47 31.67 43.49
CA SER A 819 7.54 33.10 43.70
C SER A 819 6.12 33.69 43.87
N GLU A 820 6.02 34.89 44.47
CA GLU A 820 4.77 35.66 44.44
C GLU A 820 4.41 36.23 43.07
N ALA A 821 5.10 35.78 42.01
CA ALA A 821 4.88 36.19 40.65
C ALA A 821 3.44 35.82 40.19
N GLY A 822 2.78 36.77 39.56
CA GLY A 822 1.48 36.59 38.98
C GLY A 822 1.53 35.64 37.77
N SER A 823 0.39 35.16 37.29
CA SER A 823 0.26 34.38 36.07
C SER A 823 -0.66 35.06 35.06
N GLY A 824 -0.19 35.24 33.85
CA GLY A 824 -1.01 35.81 32.78
C GLY A 824 -2.25 34.96 32.49
N LYS A 825 -2.14 33.65 32.48
CA LYS A 825 -3.28 32.73 32.35
C LYS A 825 -4.29 32.92 33.48
N PHE A 826 -3.84 33.06 34.71
CA PHE A 826 -4.71 33.25 35.86
C PHE A 826 -5.53 34.54 35.76
N LEU A 827 -4.91 35.63 35.25
CA LEU A 827 -5.60 36.89 35.01
C LEU A 827 -6.70 36.73 33.96
N GLU A 828 -6.41 36.13 32.82
CA GLU A 828 -7.38 35.88 31.76
C GLU A 828 -8.54 34.98 32.22
N VAL A 829 -8.25 33.93 32.99
CA VAL A 829 -9.26 33.04 33.56
C VAL A 829 -10.17 33.77 34.49
N THR A 830 -9.61 34.59 35.40
CA THR A 830 -10.41 35.33 36.40
C THR A 830 -11.26 36.43 35.78
N GLU A 831 -10.76 37.12 34.76
CA GLU A 831 -11.51 38.14 34.03
C GLU A 831 -12.71 37.52 33.25
N LYS A 832 -12.48 36.42 32.51
CA LYS A 832 -13.57 35.72 31.83
C LYS A 832 -14.58 35.09 32.82
N LEU A 833 -14.09 34.63 33.98
CA LEU A 833 -14.96 34.10 35.04
C LEU A 833 -15.85 35.19 35.60
N GLU A 834 -15.31 36.37 35.93
CA GLU A 834 -16.11 37.50 36.43
C GLU A 834 -17.16 37.93 35.39
N THR A 835 -16.79 37.94 34.11
CA THR A 835 -17.71 38.26 32.99
C THR A 835 -18.86 37.24 32.93
N ALA A 836 -18.57 35.95 32.96
CA ALA A 836 -19.58 34.89 32.90
C ALA A 836 -20.52 34.92 34.12
N LEU A 837 -19.96 35.12 35.33
CA LEU A 837 -20.76 35.19 36.56
C LEU A 837 -21.64 36.46 36.59
N SER A 838 -21.16 37.60 36.06
CA SER A 838 -21.96 38.82 35.98
C SER A 838 -23.13 38.68 35.00
N GLY A 839 -23.01 37.84 34.00
CA GLY A 839 -24.08 37.42 33.09
C GLY A 839 -25.09 36.43 33.71
N ASN A 840 -24.94 36.07 34.97
CA ASN A 840 -25.77 35.07 35.67
C ASN A 840 -25.68 33.65 35.07
N HIS A 841 -24.52 33.31 34.48
CA HIS A 841 -24.25 31.99 33.93
C HIS A 841 -23.71 31.04 35.00
N LYS A 842 -23.94 29.71 34.85
CA LYS A 842 -23.30 28.66 35.63
C LYS A 842 -22.06 28.12 34.95
N VAL A 843 -20.94 28.21 35.67
CA VAL A 843 -19.60 27.89 35.14
C VAL A 843 -19.03 26.63 35.75
N LEU A 844 -18.55 25.70 34.91
CA LEU A 844 -17.73 24.58 35.34
C LEU A 844 -16.26 24.88 35.03
N ILE A 845 -15.41 24.74 36.02
CA ILE A 845 -13.95 24.88 35.87
C ILE A 845 -13.29 23.53 36.10
N PHE A 846 -12.59 23.05 35.09
CA PHE A 846 -11.84 21.81 35.16
C PHE A 846 -10.33 22.07 35.16
N SER A 847 -9.60 21.39 36.04
CA SER A 847 -8.14 21.37 36.06
C SER A 847 -7.60 20.00 36.42
N SER A 848 -6.47 19.61 35.84
CA SER A 848 -5.72 18.43 36.22
C SER A 848 -4.99 18.59 37.55
N PHE A 849 -4.79 19.83 37.99
CA PHE A 849 -4.07 20.19 39.21
C PHE A 849 -4.99 20.72 40.27
N VAL A 850 -5.12 19.99 41.39
CA VAL A 850 -5.89 20.46 42.56
C VAL A 850 -5.30 21.76 43.14
N LYS A 851 -3.97 21.97 43.04
CA LYS A 851 -3.34 23.22 43.47
C LYS A 851 -3.82 24.43 42.66
N HIS A 852 -4.10 24.25 41.35
CA HIS A 852 -4.65 25.32 40.51
C HIS A 852 -6.08 25.67 40.96
N LEU A 853 -6.92 24.68 41.24
CA LEU A 853 -8.26 24.91 41.76
C LEU A 853 -8.22 25.67 43.07
N LYS A 854 -7.24 25.39 43.98
CA LYS A 854 -7.06 26.14 45.22
C LYS A 854 -6.74 27.61 45.01
N LEU A 855 -5.99 27.96 43.99
CA LEU A 855 -5.73 29.38 43.65
C LEU A 855 -7.03 30.08 43.21
N ILE A 856 -7.91 29.38 42.49
CA ILE A 856 -9.25 29.91 42.14
C ILE A 856 -10.11 30.01 43.39
N GLU A 857 -10.04 29.07 44.36
CA GLU A 857 -10.74 29.17 45.66
C GLU A 857 -10.31 30.43 46.44
N GLU A 858 -9.00 30.71 46.51
CA GLU A 858 -8.46 31.92 47.13
C GLU A 858 -9.02 33.20 46.45
N PHE A 859 -9.12 33.18 45.17
CA PHE A 859 -9.69 34.31 44.40
C PHE A 859 -11.19 34.45 44.71
N CYS A 860 -11.95 33.35 44.73
CA CYS A 860 -13.37 33.35 45.05
C CYS A 860 -13.61 33.86 46.48
N ALA A 861 -12.78 33.47 47.46
CA ALA A 861 -12.84 33.95 48.84
C ALA A 861 -12.63 35.46 48.93
N LYS A 862 -11.65 36.03 48.19
CA LYS A 862 -11.39 37.48 48.14
C LYS A 862 -12.55 38.27 47.51
N LYS A 863 -13.27 37.68 46.55
CA LYS A 863 -14.38 38.32 45.81
C LYS A 863 -15.75 37.94 46.38
N ALA A 864 -15.83 37.15 47.47
CA ALA A 864 -17.04 36.63 48.05
C ALA A 864 -17.94 35.82 47.09
N ILE A 865 -17.34 35.13 46.13
CA ILE A 865 -18.03 34.27 45.16
C ILE A 865 -18.31 32.91 45.78
N LYS A 866 -19.58 32.49 45.78
CA LYS A 866 -19.95 31.15 46.26
C LYS A 866 -19.67 30.09 45.22
N TYR A 867 -19.00 29.01 45.58
CA TYR A 867 -18.63 27.92 44.71
C TYR A 867 -18.89 26.56 45.34
N ALA A 868 -18.97 25.55 44.48
CA ALA A 868 -18.90 24.14 44.85
C ALA A 868 -17.51 23.57 44.46
N LEU A 869 -16.97 22.63 45.22
CA LEU A 869 -15.68 21.99 44.94
C LEU A 869 -15.77 20.47 44.95
N LEU A 870 -15.31 19.83 43.90
CA LEU A 870 -15.25 18.39 43.76
C LEU A 870 -13.82 17.93 43.42
N THR A 871 -13.17 17.30 44.37
CA THR A 871 -11.83 16.72 44.24
C THR A 871 -11.81 15.26 44.68
N GLY A 872 -10.68 14.58 44.54
CA GLY A 872 -10.51 13.20 44.99
C GLY A 872 -10.78 12.99 46.50
N SER A 873 -10.59 14.00 47.31
CA SER A 873 -10.80 13.99 48.77
C SER A 873 -12.24 14.29 49.20
N THR A 874 -13.12 14.66 48.25
CA THR A 874 -14.52 15.01 48.58
C THR A 874 -15.30 13.76 48.97
N THR A 875 -15.76 13.67 50.25
CA THR A 875 -16.49 12.52 50.82
C THR A 875 -17.98 12.59 50.50
N LYS A 876 -18.60 13.79 50.59
CA LYS A 876 -20.05 14.00 50.40
C LYS A 876 -20.36 14.53 49.00
N ARG A 877 -19.98 13.75 47.97
CA ARG A 877 -20.05 14.18 46.56
C ARG A 877 -21.47 14.60 46.14
N GLU A 878 -22.47 13.81 46.47
CA GLU A 878 -23.86 14.04 46.06
C GLU A 878 -24.42 15.34 46.63
N GLN A 879 -24.11 15.64 47.87
CA GLN A 879 -24.53 16.90 48.50
C GLN A 879 -23.91 18.12 47.82
N VAL A 880 -22.64 18.03 47.43
CA VAL A 880 -21.94 19.09 46.67
C VAL A 880 -22.57 19.30 45.30
N ILE A 881 -22.85 18.22 44.56
CA ILE A 881 -23.49 18.28 43.24
C ILE A 881 -24.89 18.88 43.36
N ASN A 882 -25.71 18.38 44.26
CA ASN A 882 -27.07 18.89 44.51
C ASN A 882 -27.09 20.36 44.96
N SER A 883 -26.06 20.80 45.68
CA SER A 883 -25.94 22.21 46.05
C SER A 883 -25.71 23.11 44.83
N PHE A 884 -24.86 22.70 43.90
CA PHE A 884 -24.66 23.43 42.66
C PHE A 884 -25.89 23.42 41.75
N LYS A 885 -26.60 22.29 41.67
CA LYS A 885 -27.81 22.18 40.84
C LYS A 885 -28.93 23.07 41.32
N ASN A 886 -29.26 22.98 42.60
CA ASN A 886 -30.50 23.51 43.18
C ASN A 886 -30.37 24.94 43.72
N LYS A 887 -29.14 25.36 44.14
CA LYS A 887 -28.95 26.70 44.68
C LYS A 887 -28.54 27.69 43.61
N LYS A 888 -29.36 28.70 43.33
CA LYS A 888 -29.07 29.76 42.37
C LYS A 888 -27.84 30.61 42.73
N GLU A 889 -27.53 30.70 44.02
CA GLU A 889 -26.39 31.44 44.56
C GLU A 889 -25.01 30.78 44.24
N ILE A 890 -25.01 29.49 43.96
CA ILE A 890 -23.79 28.75 43.59
C ILE A 890 -23.74 28.62 42.07
N GLN A 891 -23.04 29.57 41.47
CA GLN A 891 -22.88 29.63 40.01
C GLN A 891 -21.58 28.97 39.50
N LEU A 892 -20.63 28.72 40.39
CA LEU A 892 -19.31 28.20 40.07
C LEU A 892 -19.11 26.78 40.64
N PHE A 893 -18.61 25.87 39.81
CA PHE A 893 -18.25 24.54 40.25
C PHE A 893 -16.82 24.19 39.83
N LEU A 894 -15.94 24.05 40.80
CA LEU A 894 -14.53 23.69 40.62
C LEU A 894 -14.38 22.16 40.67
N ILE A 895 -13.83 21.58 39.65
CA ILE A 895 -13.82 20.11 39.47
C ILE A 895 -12.42 19.65 39.04
N SER A 896 -11.84 18.66 39.73
CA SER A 896 -10.63 18.04 39.25
C SER A 896 -10.94 17.09 38.07
N LEU A 897 -10.18 17.16 36.99
CA LEU A 897 -10.41 16.34 35.78
C LEU A 897 -10.52 14.85 36.10
N LYS A 898 -9.68 14.31 36.98
CA LYS A 898 -9.73 12.90 37.39
C LYS A 898 -11.07 12.52 38.06
N THR A 899 -11.67 13.44 38.80
CA THR A 899 -12.92 13.20 39.55
C THR A 899 -14.14 13.53 38.70
N GLY A 900 -14.06 14.58 37.89
CA GLY A 900 -15.12 15.02 36.97
C GLY A 900 -15.33 14.12 35.77
N GLY A 901 -14.36 13.28 35.44
CA GLY A 901 -14.40 12.35 34.29
C GLY A 901 -15.44 11.24 34.42
N VAL A 902 -16.18 11.08 35.56
CA VAL A 902 -17.03 9.92 35.75
C VAL A 902 -18.45 10.31 36.24
N GLY A 903 -19.43 10.10 35.36
CA GLY A 903 -20.85 9.95 35.70
C GLY A 903 -21.66 11.17 36.17
N LEU A 904 -21.11 12.38 36.15
CA LEU A 904 -21.84 13.58 36.54
C LEU A 904 -22.82 14.05 35.46
N ASN A 905 -24.00 14.50 35.84
CA ASN A 905 -24.92 15.23 34.99
C ASN A 905 -24.99 16.68 35.44
N LEU A 906 -24.54 17.65 34.66
CA LEU A 906 -24.40 19.06 35.00
C LEU A 906 -24.98 19.95 33.90
N THR A 907 -26.15 19.58 33.36
CA THR A 907 -26.83 20.30 32.26
C THR A 907 -27.29 21.71 32.65
N GLU A 908 -27.22 22.04 33.95
CA GLU A 908 -27.52 23.38 34.45
C GLU A 908 -26.42 24.41 34.09
N ALA A 909 -25.22 23.95 33.72
CA ALA A 909 -24.11 24.81 33.36
C ALA A 909 -24.04 25.01 31.83
N ASP A 910 -23.78 26.24 31.45
CA ASP A 910 -23.66 26.69 30.08
C ASP A 910 -22.24 27.22 29.72
N TYR A 911 -21.36 27.35 30.73
CA TYR A 911 -19.93 27.67 30.51
C TYR A 911 -19.03 26.57 31.04
N VAL A 912 -18.02 26.19 30.25
CA VAL A 912 -17.02 25.19 30.64
C VAL A 912 -15.61 25.75 30.40
N PHE A 913 -14.83 25.87 31.49
CA PHE A 913 -13.45 26.33 31.44
C PHE A 913 -12.52 25.15 31.67
N ILE A 914 -11.61 24.88 30.70
CA ILE A 914 -10.55 23.90 30.83
C ILE A 914 -9.24 24.66 31.01
N LEU A 915 -8.69 24.64 32.22
CA LEU A 915 -7.56 25.49 32.62
C LEU A 915 -6.22 24.97 32.06
N ASP A 916 -6.11 23.67 31.89
CA ASP A 916 -4.86 23.04 31.45
C ASP A 916 -5.13 21.87 30.50
N PRO A 917 -4.46 21.78 29.34
CA PRO A 917 -4.65 20.69 28.42
C PRO A 917 -4.18 19.36 29.03
N TRP A 918 -4.91 18.28 28.75
CA TRP A 918 -4.59 16.92 29.19
C TRP A 918 -4.03 16.09 28.07
N TRP A 919 -3.10 15.17 28.35
CA TRP A 919 -2.50 14.27 27.35
C TRP A 919 -3.52 13.43 26.59
N ASN A 920 -4.63 13.08 27.21
CA ASN A 920 -5.70 12.30 26.61
C ASN A 920 -6.90 13.20 26.29
N PRO A 921 -7.16 13.50 24.99
CA PRO A 921 -8.31 14.31 24.58
C PRO A 921 -9.66 13.76 25.06
N ALA A 922 -9.77 12.43 25.18
CA ALA A 922 -11.00 11.78 25.64
C ALA A 922 -11.40 12.19 27.06
N ALA A 923 -10.44 12.49 27.96
CA ALA A 923 -10.76 12.96 29.31
C ALA A 923 -11.30 14.40 29.30
N GLU A 924 -10.85 15.26 28.38
CA GLU A 924 -11.41 16.61 28.19
C GLU A 924 -12.83 16.53 27.60
N MET A 925 -13.03 15.68 26.59
CA MET A 925 -14.36 15.42 26.02
C MET A 925 -15.33 14.85 27.07
N GLN A 926 -14.84 13.98 27.96
CA GLN A 926 -15.65 13.50 29.09
C GLN A 926 -16.08 14.65 30.00
N ALA A 927 -15.19 15.59 30.30
CA ALA A 927 -15.50 16.76 31.13
C ALA A 927 -16.53 17.66 30.42
N LEU A 928 -16.36 17.95 29.17
CA LEU A 928 -17.26 18.75 28.33
C LEU A 928 -18.66 18.13 28.25
N ASN A 929 -18.73 16.83 28.03
CA ASN A 929 -19.97 16.07 27.93
C ASN A 929 -20.76 15.99 29.27
N ARG A 930 -20.29 16.59 30.37
CA ARG A 930 -21.08 16.78 31.61
C ARG A 930 -22.08 17.90 31.48
N ALA A 931 -21.74 18.97 30.76
CA ALA A 931 -22.63 20.10 30.47
C ALA A 931 -23.46 19.87 29.20
N HIS A 932 -22.84 19.34 28.14
CA HIS A 932 -23.49 19.09 26.87
C HIS A 932 -24.06 17.67 26.79
N ARG A 933 -25.29 17.51 27.21
CA ARG A 933 -26.00 16.22 27.28
C ARG A 933 -27.49 16.43 26.99
N ILE A 934 -28.19 15.36 26.65
CA ILE A 934 -29.68 15.39 26.48
C ILE A 934 -30.31 16.03 27.73
N GLY A 935 -31.10 17.08 27.51
CA GLY A 935 -31.67 17.93 28.55
C GLY A 935 -30.93 19.25 28.75
N GLN A 936 -29.95 19.56 27.94
CA GLN A 936 -29.34 20.89 27.83
C GLN A 936 -30.15 21.76 26.85
N ASP A 937 -30.67 22.90 27.36
CA ASP A 937 -31.50 23.83 26.56
C ASP A 937 -30.74 25.09 26.15
N LYS A 938 -29.49 25.26 26.63
CA LYS A 938 -28.65 26.44 26.36
C LYS A 938 -27.43 26.11 25.53
N ASN A 939 -26.97 27.05 24.73
CA ASN A 939 -25.68 26.95 24.04
C ASN A 939 -24.57 26.78 25.09
N VAL A 940 -23.67 25.82 24.85
CA VAL A 940 -22.53 25.56 25.73
C VAL A 940 -21.28 26.22 25.19
N PHE A 941 -20.71 27.14 25.97
CA PHE A 941 -19.46 27.83 25.64
C PHE A 941 -18.29 27.17 26.36
N VAL A 942 -17.33 26.71 25.59
CA VAL A 942 -16.13 26.01 26.08
C VAL A 942 -14.92 26.88 25.84
N TYR A 943 -14.20 27.24 26.90
CA TYR A 943 -12.95 27.97 26.83
C TYR A 943 -11.80 27.07 27.26
N ARG A 944 -10.83 26.87 26.35
CA ARG A 944 -9.58 26.17 26.63
C ARG A 944 -8.46 27.18 26.79
N PHE A 945 -7.88 27.27 27.98
CA PHE A 945 -6.80 28.21 28.26
C PHE A 945 -5.44 27.56 28.07
N ILE A 946 -4.65 28.11 27.16
CA ILE A 946 -3.33 27.59 26.77
C ILE A 946 -2.30 28.69 26.95
N THR A 947 -1.24 28.42 27.70
CA THR A 947 -0.13 29.37 27.82
C THR A 947 0.75 29.24 26.56
N SER A 948 0.87 30.37 25.84
CA SER A 948 1.68 30.46 24.61
C SER A 948 3.16 30.21 24.89
N GLU A 949 3.88 29.69 23.91
CA GLU A 949 5.32 29.41 23.97
C GLU A 949 5.74 28.42 25.07
N THR A 950 4.82 27.54 25.48
CA THR A 950 5.06 26.56 26.54
C THR A 950 4.82 25.12 26.06
N VAL A 951 5.13 24.18 26.96
CA VAL A 951 4.81 22.75 26.74
C VAL A 951 3.30 22.51 26.54
N GLU A 952 2.41 23.42 26.99
CA GLU A 952 0.97 23.25 26.81
C GLU A 952 0.57 23.37 25.33
N GLU A 953 1.12 24.33 24.61
CA GLU A 953 0.88 24.49 23.17
C GLU A 953 1.37 23.27 22.39
N LYS A 954 2.51 22.70 22.77
CA LYS A 954 3.05 21.48 22.16
C LYS A 954 2.18 20.26 22.47
N ILE A 955 1.62 20.17 23.67
CA ILE A 955 0.66 19.12 24.04
C ILE A 955 -0.58 19.19 23.13
N VAL A 956 -1.11 20.39 22.89
CA VAL A 956 -2.29 20.57 22.00
C VAL A 956 -1.98 20.13 20.57
N LYS A 957 -0.84 20.51 20.00
CA LYS A 957 -0.40 20.04 18.67
C LYS A 957 -0.28 18.51 18.63
N LEU A 958 0.24 17.88 19.66
CA LEU A 958 0.31 16.43 19.80
C LEU A 958 -1.09 15.79 19.94
N GLN A 959 -2.04 16.45 20.59
CA GLN A 959 -3.44 15.99 20.68
C GLN A 959 -4.12 16.00 19.31
N GLU A 960 -3.93 17.05 18.50
CA GLU A 960 -4.49 17.17 17.15
C GLU A 960 -3.98 16.06 16.23
N THR A 961 -2.68 15.79 16.27
CA THR A 961 -2.08 14.68 15.52
C THR A 961 -2.66 13.33 15.95
N LYS A 962 -2.86 13.12 17.25
CA LYS A 962 -3.45 11.89 17.79
C LYS A 962 -4.94 11.74 17.48
N LYS A 963 -5.70 12.82 17.43
CA LYS A 963 -7.12 12.79 17.04
C LYS A 963 -7.28 12.28 15.60
N ASN A 964 -6.47 12.80 14.68
CA ASN A 964 -6.44 12.36 13.28
C ASN A 964 -6.03 10.88 13.14
N LEU A 965 -5.13 10.40 14.00
CA LEU A 965 -4.69 9.00 14.03
C LEU A 965 -5.72 8.05 14.66
N ALA A 966 -6.47 8.51 15.67
CA ALA A 966 -7.54 7.73 16.28
C ALA A 966 -8.73 7.51 15.34
N ASP A 967 -9.01 8.48 14.46
CA ASP A 967 -10.03 8.38 13.43
C ASP A 967 -9.64 7.35 12.32
N LEU A 968 -8.33 7.06 12.16
CA LEU A 968 -7.78 6.10 11.20
C LEU A 968 -7.41 4.74 11.78
N PHE A 969 -7.72 4.44 13.06
CA PHE A 969 -7.29 3.21 13.76
C PHE A 969 -5.77 3.04 13.91
N VAL A 970 -4.98 4.12 13.85
CA VAL A 970 -3.52 4.02 13.95
C VAL A 970 -3.09 3.97 15.42
N PRO A 971 -2.24 2.99 15.81
CA PRO A 971 -1.74 2.86 17.16
C PRO A 971 -0.71 3.95 17.43
N SER A 972 -1.07 4.95 18.18
CA SER A 972 -0.07 5.78 18.85
C SER A 972 0.20 5.20 20.25
N ASP A 973 1.02 4.17 20.32
CA ASP A 973 1.77 3.82 21.53
C ASP A 973 2.88 4.87 21.77
N SER A 974 2.55 6.12 21.61
CA SER A 974 3.38 7.22 22.06
C SER A 974 3.03 7.56 23.51
N SER A 975 3.17 6.58 24.40
CA SER A 975 3.63 6.89 25.73
C SER A 975 5.02 7.51 25.55
N ILE A 976 5.39 8.47 26.39
CA ILE A 976 6.75 9.08 26.38
C ILE A 976 7.86 8.02 26.30
N ALA A 977 7.60 6.78 26.75
CA ALA A 977 8.48 5.62 26.64
C ALA A 977 8.70 5.11 25.20
N GLY A 978 7.82 5.44 24.27
CA GLY A 978 7.95 5.07 22.83
C GLY A 978 8.50 6.18 21.95
N MET A 979 8.68 7.42 22.47
CA MET A 979 9.17 8.55 21.69
C MET A 979 10.66 8.44 21.42
N THR A 980 11.08 8.91 20.25
CA THR A 980 12.50 9.04 19.88
C THR A 980 13.15 10.15 20.70
N LYS A 981 14.48 10.18 20.73
CA LYS A 981 15.24 11.23 21.39
C LYS A 981 14.91 12.61 20.82
N GLU A 982 14.76 12.69 19.50
CA GLU A 982 14.44 13.90 18.74
C GLU A 982 13.03 14.40 19.09
N GLU A 983 12.05 13.51 19.17
CA GLU A 983 10.67 13.86 19.55
C GLU A 983 10.61 14.38 20.99
N ILE A 984 11.32 13.74 21.93
CA ILE A 984 11.41 14.19 23.32
C ILE A 984 12.08 15.55 23.40
N MET A 985 13.18 15.74 22.70
CA MET A 985 13.89 17.02 22.67
C MET A 985 13.02 18.13 22.08
N GLY A 986 12.26 17.85 21.00
CA GLY A 986 11.32 18.78 20.40
C GLY A 986 10.24 19.30 21.36
N ILE A 987 9.90 18.56 22.42
CA ILE A 987 8.95 19.04 23.45
C ILE A 987 9.62 20.12 24.33
N PHE A 988 10.94 20.09 24.51
CA PHE A 988 11.68 21.01 25.38
C PHE A 988 12.43 22.11 24.62
N GLU A 989 12.39 22.15 23.32
CA GLU A 989 12.81 23.27 22.48
C GLU A 989 11.79 24.40 22.47
#